data_f209d32dcdb83605103838a2a5bb50dc
#
_entry.id   f209d32dcdb83605103838a2a5bb50dc
#
_cell.length_a   1.000
_cell.length_b   1.000
_cell.length_c   1.000
_cell.angle_alpha   90.00
_cell.angle_beta   90.00
_cell.angle_gamma   90.00
#
_symmetry.space_group_name_H-M   'P 1'
#
loop_
_entity.id
_entity.type
_entity.pdbx_description
1 polymer ?
#
loop_
_entity_poly.entity_id
_entity_poly.type
_entity_poly.pdbx_seq_one_letter_code
_entity_poly.pdbx_strand_id
1 'polypeptide(L)'
;MYGNNKISARQIKRLIIVEVLAVSSLISTDIAAKYSGHDGIFAILIAGILSYAYAAVILWICRYTKWNFWDYTEKYYGKLCSKIIALLFIIKYFILAIMTIAFFTKLIKIEVIDELNYVFIFAPVLLLALYGAAKGIEARGRLAECLYMVFMIPVILLIIFAIRGVDIYYISPLFVSGISRTLKGAVILFLIFSPAEILLLESSHFSIEDSEDYVIFRKYVFSGITVAIVINIIIFALNVGNLGLNTVLQNDESTVKLMDTVKISGLILEKQGGLYLVFFIMALIVTLTGLFGNIFNLLDVVCGLCHIGNKNVESRNKECSKQNEENVENKNYGNLQYESMKLKRINIIKYVITGLVVTFGVVAVVNENNKFKTVMASGEKRVEIDSREYVDSIFVGVNDGEYEVILSFNNGEKDSDFRNFKMKNIGGLNEAYQKSTDKKIDFSNVQAIILNVDVYKDYQKFYEIVKMLNNEAELSDNVYIYATDEPVERFSDVEGVNLPGKYISDMTDKNLEYGKTTIEDVRKVLNKTEETGIISIFNIKNKEIYQDGMIIVNNEGVKGEFKEEMADYIWLANGSEGMYIVLGNGNGNGNGNGNEFHIDKNSYHISLNTSDNDSIEVRIIYRGMISPINGSAIDENEANELIKVVIYNNLRTLLEENECDLINVYKYLSAADRHIYKKYNDDRHKLYEKIKFVIQTEYKLISTC
;
A
#
# COMPACT_ATOMS: atom_id res chain seq x y z
N MET A 1 -8.83 -2.82 -42.66
CA MET A 1 -9.53 -3.93 -41.98
C MET A 1 -10.73 -3.35 -41.26
N TYR A 2 -11.91 -3.51 -41.80
CA TYR A 2 -13.17 -3.14 -41.16
C TYR A 2 -13.44 -4.24 -40.10
N GLY A 3 -13.40 -3.90 -38.85
CA GLY A 3 -13.66 -4.81 -37.76
C GLY A 3 -15.11 -5.27 -37.74
N ASN A 4 -15.31 -6.54 -37.50
CA ASN A 4 -16.66 -7.16 -37.40
C ASN A 4 -17.41 -6.78 -36.11
N ASN A 5 -16.94 -5.82 -35.34
CA ASN A 5 -17.47 -5.40 -34.05
C ASN A 5 -17.69 -6.57 -33.06
N LYS A 6 -16.87 -7.61 -33.17
CA LYS A 6 -16.90 -8.82 -32.36
C LYS A 6 -15.66 -8.91 -31.47
N ILE A 7 -15.80 -9.48 -30.28
CA ILE A 7 -14.74 -9.68 -29.30
C ILE A 7 -14.51 -11.18 -29.06
N SER A 8 -13.24 -11.59 -28.97
CA SER A 8 -12.88 -12.98 -28.71
C SER A 8 -12.92 -13.36 -27.22
N ALA A 9 -13.09 -14.65 -26.90
CA ALA A 9 -13.06 -15.17 -25.54
C ALA A 9 -11.74 -14.81 -24.79
N ARG A 10 -10.60 -14.80 -25.50
CA ARG A 10 -9.30 -14.40 -24.93
C ARG A 10 -9.26 -12.93 -24.55
N GLN A 11 -9.84 -12.06 -25.36
CA GLN A 11 -9.93 -10.62 -25.07
C GLN A 11 -10.86 -10.35 -23.88
N ILE A 12 -11.98 -11.07 -23.76
CA ILE A 12 -12.86 -10.99 -22.58
C ILE A 12 -12.14 -11.37 -21.31
N LYS A 13 -11.37 -12.47 -21.30
CA LYS A 13 -10.58 -12.84 -20.13
C LYS A 13 -9.66 -11.70 -19.67
N ARG A 14 -8.90 -11.12 -20.61
CA ARG A 14 -7.95 -10.04 -20.31
C ARG A 14 -8.67 -8.77 -19.85
N LEU A 15 -9.80 -8.45 -20.47
CA LEU A 15 -10.64 -7.33 -20.10
C LEU A 15 -11.15 -7.48 -18.65
N ILE A 16 -11.70 -8.64 -18.30
CA ILE A 16 -12.16 -8.94 -16.95
C ILE A 16 -11.02 -8.78 -15.94
N ILE A 17 -9.84 -9.33 -16.24
CA ILE A 17 -8.68 -9.23 -15.32
C ILE A 17 -8.30 -7.76 -15.11
N VAL A 18 -8.13 -6.99 -16.17
CA VAL A 18 -7.68 -5.60 -16.07
C VAL A 18 -8.73 -4.72 -15.40
N GLU A 19 -10.00 -4.82 -15.79
CA GLU A 19 -11.09 -4.01 -15.23
C GLU A 19 -11.33 -4.30 -13.74
N VAL A 20 -11.19 -5.55 -13.29
CA VAL A 20 -11.33 -5.88 -11.86
C VAL A 20 -10.09 -5.42 -11.11
N LEU A 21 -8.89 -5.85 -11.52
CA LEU A 21 -7.67 -5.62 -10.76
C LEU A 21 -7.28 -4.15 -10.68
N ALA A 22 -7.55 -3.34 -11.71
CA ALA A 22 -7.21 -1.92 -11.70
C ALA A 22 -7.77 -1.16 -10.50
N VAL A 23 -8.96 -1.52 -10.04
CA VAL A 23 -9.61 -0.89 -8.88
C VAL A 23 -9.44 -1.76 -7.64
N SER A 24 -9.73 -3.07 -7.76
CA SER A 24 -9.76 -3.93 -6.58
C SER A 24 -8.40 -4.11 -5.92
N SER A 25 -7.32 -4.17 -6.70
CA SER A 25 -5.96 -4.32 -6.12
C SER A 25 -5.54 -3.13 -5.25
N LEU A 26 -6.10 -1.95 -5.46
CA LEU A 26 -5.80 -0.75 -4.68
C LEU A 26 -6.67 -0.61 -3.43
N ILE A 27 -7.95 -1.03 -3.49
CA ILE A 27 -8.93 -0.75 -2.42
C ILE A 27 -9.47 -2.00 -1.70
N SER A 28 -9.27 -3.20 -2.26
CA SER A 28 -9.85 -4.41 -1.67
C SER A 28 -9.25 -4.74 -0.31
N THR A 29 -7.96 -4.46 -0.11
CA THR A 29 -7.28 -4.67 1.17
C THR A 29 -7.90 -3.83 2.27
N ASP A 30 -8.08 -2.54 2.03
CA ASP A 30 -8.62 -1.60 3.04
C ASP A 30 -10.05 -1.97 3.41
N ILE A 31 -10.87 -2.33 2.42
CA ILE A 31 -12.24 -2.79 2.65
C ILE A 31 -12.25 -4.12 3.41
N ALA A 32 -11.45 -5.09 2.98
CA ALA A 32 -11.38 -6.40 3.65
C ALA A 32 -10.91 -6.26 5.10
N ALA A 33 -9.86 -5.48 5.35
CA ALA A 33 -9.36 -5.20 6.69
C ALA A 33 -10.40 -4.48 7.56
N LYS A 34 -11.02 -3.42 7.05
CA LYS A 34 -11.99 -2.61 7.77
C LYS A 34 -13.21 -3.40 8.26
N TYR A 35 -13.74 -4.29 7.44
CA TYR A 35 -14.95 -5.05 7.76
C TYR A 35 -14.67 -6.43 8.34
N SER A 36 -13.54 -7.05 7.98
CA SER A 36 -13.25 -8.45 8.31
C SER A 36 -11.95 -8.64 9.11
N GLY A 37 -11.17 -7.57 9.37
CA GLY A 37 -9.91 -7.67 10.10
C GLY A 37 -8.94 -8.69 9.47
N HIS A 38 -8.32 -9.54 10.28
CA HIS A 38 -7.47 -10.64 9.81
C HIS A 38 -8.19 -11.64 8.90
N ASP A 39 -9.51 -11.78 9.04
CA ASP A 39 -10.34 -12.68 8.23
C ASP A 39 -10.65 -12.10 6.83
N GLY A 40 -10.00 -11.01 6.41
CA GLY A 40 -10.17 -10.38 5.11
C GLY A 40 -9.89 -11.32 3.93
N ILE A 41 -8.95 -12.27 4.09
CA ILE A 41 -8.69 -13.32 3.09
C ILE A 41 -9.98 -14.12 2.80
N PHE A 42 -10.72 -14.51 3.85
CA PHE A 42 -11.97 -15.24 3.69
C PHE A 42 -13.08 -14.36 3.09
N ALA A 43 -13.11 -13.08 3.43
CA ALA A 43 -14.05 -12.14 2.82
C ALA A 43 -13.82 -12.02 1.29
N ILE A 44 -12.56 -11.91 0.84
CA ILE A 44 -12.20 -11.90 -0.58
C ILE A 44 -12.58 -13.23 -1.26
N LEU A 45 -12.31 -14.35 -0.61
CA LEU A 45 -12.64 -15.68 -1.14
C LEU A 45 -14.16 -15.85 -1.29
N ILE A 46 -14.96 -15.47 -0.29
CA ILE A 46 -16.42 -15.52 -0.35
C ILE A 46 -16.96 -14.57 -1.43
N ALA A 47 -16.42 -13.35 -1.54
CA ALA A 47 -16.76 -12.41 -2.60
C ALA A 47 -16.45 -13.02 -3.99
N GLY A 48 -15.36 -13.74 -4.11
CA GLY A 48 -15.02 -14.50 -5.29
C GLY A 48 -16.03 -15.58 -5.63
N ILE A 49 -16.45 -16.39 -4.67
CA ILE A 49 -17.49 -17.42 -4.85
C ILE A 49 -18.81 -16.77 -5.31
N LEU A 50 -19.20 -15.65 -4.70
CA LEU A 50 -20.38 -14.88 -5.12
C LEU A 50 -20.24 -14.38 -6.56
N SER A 51 -19.05 -13.90 -6.95
CA SER A 51 -18.77 -13.45 -8.32
C SER A 51 -18.83 -14.60 -9.33
N TYR A 52 -18.39 -15.80 -8.95
CA TYR A 52 -18.60 -17.00 -9.77
C TYR A 52 -20.05 -17.36 -9.94
N ALA A 53 -20.83 -17.37 -8.86
CA ALA A 53 -22.26 -17.66 -8.92
C ALA A 53 -23.01 -16.63 -9.79
N TYR A 54 -22.66 -15.35 -9.62
CA TYR A 54 -23.21 -14.26 -10.42
C TYR A 54 -22.89 -14.39 -11.91
N ALA A 55 -21.61 -14.65 -12.24
CA ALA A 55 -21.19 -14.88 -13.63
C ALA A 55 -21.88 -16.11 -14.25
N ALA A 56 -22.09 -17.19 -13.47
CA ALA A 56 -22.80 -18.36 -13.93
C ALA A 56 -24.27 -18.05 -14.27
N VAL A 57 -24.95 -17.27 -13.42
CA VAL A 57 -26.33 -16.81 -13.67
C VAL A 57 -26.39 -15.94 -14.93
N ILE A 58 -25.48 -14.97 -15.07
CA ILE A 58 -25.42 -14.12 -16.26
C ILE A 58 -25.19 -14.94 -17.54
N LEU A 59 -24.23 -15.87 -17.54
CA LEU A 59 -23.97 -16.74 -18.67
C LEU A 59 -25.18 -17.62 -19.02
N TRP A 60 -25.91 -18.08 -18.00
CA TRP A 60 -27.15 -18.82 -18.20
C TRP A 60 -28.21 -17.94 -18.87
N ILE A 61 -28.40 -16.70 -18.40
CA ILE A 61 -29.33 -15.72 -19.01
C ILE A 61 -28.93 -15.43 -20.47
N CYS A 62 -27.62 -15.16 -20.73
CA CYS A 62 -27.12 -14.91 -22.08
C CYS A 62 -27.40 -16.08 -23.03
N ARG A 63 -27.18 -17.32 -22.57
CA ARG A 63 -27.49 -18.52 -23.35
C ARG A 63 -29.00 -18.68 -23.60
N TYR A 64 -29.84 -18.43 -22.57
CA TYR A 64 -31.27 -18.52 -22.67
C TYR A 64 -31.87 -17.50 -23.65
N THR A 65 -31.32 -16.27 -23.64
CA THR A 65 -31.71 -15.18 -24.56
C THR A 65 -31.02 -15.26 -25.93
N LYS A 66 -30.28 -16.35 -26.21
CA LYS A 66 -29.48 -16.54 -27.46
C LYS A 66 -28.57 -15.35 -27.74
N TRP A 67 -27.91 -14.83 -26.71
CA TRP A 67 -26.97 -13.69 -26.75
C TRP A 67 -27.60 -12.36 -27.22
N ASN A 68 -28.96 -12.24 -27.11
CA ASN A 68 -29.74 -11.05 -27.48
C ASN A 68 -30.63 -10.61 -26.32
N PHE A 69 -30.00 -10.26 -25.20
CA PHE A 69 -30.71 -9.94 -23.95
C PHE A 69 -31.71 -8.78 -24.10
N TRP A 70 -31.32 -7.69 -24.74
CA TRP A 70 -32.16 -6.51 -24.89
C TRP A 70 -33.36 -6.74 -25.78
N ASP A 71 -33.16 -7.37 -26.93
CA ASP A 71 -34.24 -7.72 -27.87
C ASP A 71 -35.21 -8.72 -27.22
N TYR A 72 -34.68 -9.69 -26.47
CA TYR A 72 -35.50 -10.65 -25.72
C TYR A 72 -36.36 -9.96 -24.67
N THR A 73 -35.73 -9.07 -23.86
CA THR A 73 -36.45 -8.34 -22.78
C THR A 73 -37.53 -7.43 -23.37
N GLU A 74 -37.25 -6.73 -24.46
CA GLU A 74 -38.24 -5.87 -25.13
C GLU A 74 -39.40 -6.67 -25.69
N LYS A 75 -39.12 -7.83 -26.29
CA LYS A 75 -40.15 -8.69 -26.92
C LYS A 75 -41.08 -9.34 -25.91
N TYR A 76 -40.54 -9.84 -24.76
CA TYR A 76 -41.34 -10.62 -23.81
C TYR A 76 -41.86 -9.80 -22.63
N TYR A 77 -41.17 -8.77 -22.19
CA TYR A 77 -41.52 -7.94 -21.03
C TYR A 77 -41.92 -6.50 -21.42
N GLY A 78 -41.80 -6.15 -22.69
CA GLY A 78 -42.16 -4.84 -23.22
C GLY A 78 -41.07 -3.76 -23.12
N LYS A 79 -41.26 -2.71 -23.93
CA LYS A 79 -40.30 -1.60 -24.05
C LYS A 79 -40.03 -0.85 -22.74
N LEU A 80 -41.09 -0.71 -21.92
CA LEU A 80 -40.96 0.02 -20.64
C LEU A 80 -40.09 -0.73 -19.64
N CYS A 81 -40.25 -2.05 -19.51
CA CYS A 81 -39.46 -2.88 -18.63
C CYS A 81 -37.95 -2.87 -19.02
N SER A 82 -37.69 -3.02 -20.33
CA SER A 82 -36.29 -2.94 -20.85
C SER A 82 -35.65 -1.59 -20.53
N LYS A 83 -36.37 -0.47 -20.68
CA LYS A 83 -35.87 0.87 -20.34
C LYS A 83 -35.63 1.06 -18.85
N ILE A 84 -36.48 0.54 -17.97
CA ILE A 84 -36.33 0.62 -16.53
C ILE A 84 -35.06 -0.15 -16.10
N ILE A 85 -34.85 -1.37 -16.60
CA ILE A 85 -33.66 -2.17 -16.32
C ILE A 85 -32.40 -1.43 -16.80
N ALA A 86 -32.41 -0.89 -18.02
CA ALA A 86 -31.30 -0.11 -18.55
C ALA A 86 -30.99 1.13 -17.68
N LEU A 87 -32.02 1.84 -17.20
CA LEU A 87 -31.87 3.02 -16.35
C LEU A 87 -31.20 2.67 -15.00
N LEU A 88 -31.57 1.56 -14.38
CA LEU A 88 -30.95 1.08 -13.14
C LEU A 88 -29.47 0.79 -13.32
N PHE A 89 -29.08 0.15 -14.43
CA PHE A 89 -27.67 -0.08 -14.74
C PHE A 89 -26.93 1.23 -15.07
N ILE A 90 -27.56 2.18 -15.75
CA ILE A 90 -26.97 3.51 -16.02
C ILE A 90 -26.61 4.21 -14.70
N ILE A 91 -27.55 4.24 -13.75
CA ILE A 91 -27.30 4.86 -12.44
C ILE A 91 -26.13 4.19 -11.74
N LYS A 92 -26.09 2.84 -11.72
CA LYS A 92 -24.98 2.07 -11.15
C LYS A 92 -23.65 2.46 -11.77
N TYR A 93 -23.54 2.47 -13.11
CA TYR A 93 -22.30 2.77 -13.79
C TYR A 93 -21.87 4.22 -13.66
N PHE A 94 -22.79 5.18 -13.56
CA PHE A 94 -22.45 6.57 -13.24
C PHE A 94 -21.81 6.69 -11.85
N ILE A 95 -22.42 6.05 -10.84
CA ILE A 95 -21.85 6.03 -9.47
C ILE A 95 -20.45 5.44 -9.48
N LEU A 96 -20.27 4.28 -10.12
CA LEU A 96 -18.96 3.63 -10.21
C LEU A 96 -17.92 4.51 -10.95
N ALA A 97 -18.30 5.15 -12.06
CA ALA A 97 -17.39 6.01 -12.81
C ALA A 97 -16.98 7.24 -11.99
N ILE A 98 -17.92 7.90 -11.31
CA ILE A 98 -17.65 9.05 -10.46
C ILE A 98 -16.69 8.66 -9.31
N MET A 99 -16.99 7.55 -8.61
CA MET A 99 -16.16 7.06 -7.51
C MET A 99 -14.75 6.68 -7.99
N THR A 100 -14.64 6.01 -9.13
CA THR A 100 -13.34 5.60 -9.71
C THR A 100 -12.50 6.81 -10.10
N ILE A 101 -13.10 7.84 -10.72
CA ILE A 101 -12.37 9.06 -11.09
C ILE A 101 -11.96 9.85 -9.85
N ALA A 102 -12.85 9.97 -8.86
CA ALA A 102 -12.56 10.68 -7.61
C ALA A 102 -11.41 10.02 -6.85
N PHE A 103 -11.45 8.69 -6.72
CA PHE A 103 -10.38 7.89 -6.11
C PHE A 103 -9.03 8.06 -6.85
N PHE A 104 -9.06 7.93 -8.18
CA PHE A 104 -7.90 8.14 -9.03
C PHE A 104 -7.29 9.55 -8.88
N THR A 105 -8.14 10.57 -8.87
CA THR A 105 -7.69 11.97 -8.73
C THR A 105 -7.02 12.18 -7.37
N LYS A 106 -7.60 11.57 -6.31
CA LYS A 106 -7.01 11.58 -4.97
C LYS A 106 -5.62 10.93 -4.96
N LEU A 107 -5.48 9.74 -5.55
CA LEU A 107 -4.21 9.01 -5.59
C LEU A 107 -3.11 9.81 -6.31
N ILE A 108 -3.41 10.32 -7.52
CA ILE A 108 -2.41 11.11 -8.27
C ILE A 108 -2.00 12.35 -7.48
N LYS A 109 -2.96 13.01 -6.84
CA LYS A 109 -2.66 14.22 -6.09
C LYS A 109 -1.75 13.95 -4.90
N ILE A 110 -1.98 12.87 -4.15
CA ILE A 110 -1.19 12.53 -2.97
C ILE A 110 0.21 12.01 -3.36
N GLU A 111 0.29 11.15 -4.37
CA GLU A 111 1.51 10.38 -4.65
C GLU A 111 2.41 10.97 -5.75
N VAL A 112 1.82 11.73 -6.67
CA VAL A 112 2.57 12.14 -7.88
C VAL A 112 2.70 13.66 -7.98
N ILE A 113 1.61 14.43 -7.80
CA ILE A 113 1.59 15.87 -8.05
C ILE A 113 0.65 16.57 -7.08
N ASP A 114 1.15 16.93 -5.93
CA ASP A 114 0.36 17.54 -4.85
C ASP A 114 -0.20 18.94 -5.22
N GLU A 115 0.51 19.69 -6.04
CA GLU A 115 0.19 21.10 -6.35
C GLU A 115 -0.83 21.31 -7.47
N LEU A 116 -1.13 20.26 -8.30
CA LEU A 116 -2.07 20.44 -9.40
C LEU A 116 -3.52 20.53 -8.93
N ASN A 117 -4.25 21.50 -9.53
CA ASN A 117 -5.69 21.52 -9.37
C ASN A 117 -6.27 20.20 -9.91
N TYR A 118 -7.11 19.54 -9.11
CA TYR A 118 -7.72 18.25 -9.43
C TYR A 118 -8.41 18.22 -10.81
N VAL A 119 -8.90 19.35 -11.32
CA VAL A 119 -9.50 19.46 -12.66
C VAL A 119 -8.49 19.10 -13.74
N PHE A 120 -7.25 19.55 -13.62
CA PHE A 120 -6.18 19.23 -14.58
C PHE A 120 -5.75 17.76 -14.51
N ILE A 121 -6.00 17.07 -13.38
CA ILE A 121 -5.72 15.65 -13.22
C ILE A 121 -6.83 14.81 -13.87
N PHE A 122 -8.09 15.04 -13.50
CA PHE A 122 -9.17 14.16 -13.97
C PHE A 122 -9.65 14.46 -15.38
N ALA A 123 -9.58 15.71 -15.85
CA ALA A 123 -10.14 16.08 -17.16
C ALA A 123 -9.47 15.36 -18.35
N PRO A 124 -8.13 15.24 -18.42
CA PRO A 124 -7.49 14.46 -19.49
C PRO A 124 -7.89 12.98 -19.46
N VAL A 125 -7.97 12.38 -18.24
CA VAL A 125 -8.37 10.98 -18.06
C VAL A 125 -9.81 10.76 -18.47
N LEU A 126 -10.71 11.66 -18.08
CA LEU A 126 -12.11 11.64 -18.49
C LEU A 126 -12.25 11.71 -20.02
N LEU A 127 -11.56 12.65 -20.66
CA LEU A 127 -11.59 12.82 -22.11
C LEU A 127 -11.05 11.57 -22.83
N LEU A 128 -9.94 11.01 -22.36
CA LEU A 128 -9.36 9.80 -22.93
C LEU A 128 -10.27 8.59 -22.77
N ALA A 129 -10.89 8.43 -21.60
CA ALA A 129 -11.82 7.34 -21.35
C ALA A 129 -13.12 7.45 -22.18
N LEU A 130 -13.68 8.66 -22.31
CA LEU A 130 -14.81 8.92 -23.19
C LEU A 130 -14.50 8.65 -24.67
N TYR A 131 -13.30 9.08 -25.11
CA TYR A 131 -12.85 8.78 -26.49
C TYR A 131 -12.69 7.28 -26.73
N GLY A 132 -12.08 6.55 -25.79
CA GLY A 132 -11.93 5.10 -25.86
C GLY A 132 -13.29 4.37 -25.90
N ALA A 133 -14.23 4.80 -25.03
CA ALA A 133 -15.58 4.25 -24.99
C ALA A 133 -16.34 4.46 -26.32
N ALA A 134 -16.16 5.62 -26.95
CA ALA A 134 -16.79 5.93 -28.24
C ALA A 134 -16.32 5.03 -29.40
N LYS A 135 -15.19 4.32 -29.24
CA LYS A 135 -14.66 3.38 -30.27
C LYS A 135 -15.30 1.98 -30.20
N GLY A 136 -16.12 1.71 -29.19
CA GLY A 136 -16.83 0.46 -29.02
C GLY A 136 -16.04 -0.69 -28.42
N ILE A 137 -16.71 -1.84 -28.23
CA ILE A 137 -16.21 -2.99 -27.48
C ILE A 137 -14.95 -3.65 -28.10
N GLU A 138 -14.83 -3.66 -29.44
CA GLU A 138 -13.67 -4.22 -30.14
C GLU A 138 -12.40 -3.43 -29.81
N ALA A 139 -12.48 -2.10 -29.81
CA ALA A 139 -11.36 -1.23 -29.44
C ALA A 139 -10.97 -1.43 -27.95
N ARG A 140 -11.96 -1.57 -27.07
CA ARG A 140 -11.74 -1.88 -25.64
C ARG A 140 -11.03 -3.22 -25.46
N GLY A 141 -11.47 -4.27 -26.17
CA GLY A 141 -10.83 -5.58 -26.12
C GLY A 141 -9.37 -5.56 -26.59
N ARG A 142 -9.06 -4.81 -27.64
CA ARG A 142 -7.69 -4.61 -28.13
C ARG A 142 -6.84 -3.78 -27.16
N LEU A 143 -7.41 -2.73 -26.58
CA LEU A 143 -6.76 -1.90 -25.56
C LEU A 143 -6.42 -2.74 -24.31
N ALA A 144 -7.37 -3.52 -23.82
CA ALA A 144 -7.15 -4.42 -22.69
C ALA A 144 -6.09 -5.50 -23.01
N GLU A 145 -6.04 -5.99 -24.26
CA GLU A 145 -5.03 -6.95 -24.70
C GLU A 145 -3.62 -6.34 -24.72
N CYS A 146 -3.48 -5.12 -25.20
CA CYS A 146 -2.22 -4.38 -25.23
C CYS A 146 -1.72 -4.05 -23.81
N LEU A 147 -2.60 -3.49 -22.96
CA LEU A 147 -2.25 -3.05 -21.63
C LEU A 147 -2.16 -4.18 -20.60
N TYR A 148 -2.70 -5.37 -20.91
CA TYR A 148 -2.66 -6.52 -19.98
C TYR A 148 -1.24 -6.85 -19.51
N MET A 149 -0.28 -6.96 -20.41
CA MET A 149 1.11 -7.25 -20.06
C MET A 149 1.79 -6.08 -19.34
N VAL A 150 1.52 -4.86 -19.81
CA VAL A 150 2.05 -3.62 -19.21
C VAL A 150 1.61 -3.46 -17.74
N PHE A 151 0.41 -3.90 -17.43
CA PHE A 151 -0.14 -3.88 -16.07
C PHE A 151 0.30 -5.10 -15.23
N MET A 152 0.27 -6.31 -15.81
CA MET A 152 0.55 -7.54 -15.06
C MET A 152 2.00 -7.68 -14.64
N ILE A 153 2.95 -7.18 -15.45
CA ILE A 153 4.38 -7.25 -15.12
C ILE A 153 4.69 -6.48 -13.82
N PRO A 154 4.30 -5.21 -13.65
CA PRO A 154 4.48 -4.50 -12.38
C PRO A 154 3.79 -5.15 -11.18
N VAL A 155 2.57 -5.69 -11.36
CA VAL A 155 1.88 -6.42 -10.28
C VAL A 155 2.67 -7.64 -9.83
N ILE A 156 3.20 -8.42 -10.79
CA ILE A 156 4.03 -9.59 -10.47
C ILE A 156 5.34 -9.18 -9.80
N LEU A 157 5.99 -8.11 -10.27
CA LEU A 157 7.21 -7.57 -9.65
C LEU A 157 6.94 -7.10 -8.23
N LEU A 158 5.84 -6.37 -7.99
CA LEU A 158 5.43 -5.96 -6.65
C LEU A 158 5.29 -7.19 -5.73
N ILE A 159 4.60 -8.25 -6.19
CA ILE A 159 4.44 -9.49 -5.43
C ILE A 159 5.80 -10.11 -5.09
N ILE A 160 6.71 -10.24 -6.07
CA ILE A 160 8.02 -10.87 -5.88
C ILE A 160 8.87 -10.09 -4.86
N PHE A 161 8.87 -8.77 -4.93
CA PHE A 161 9.67 -7.96 -4.01
C PHE A 161 9.03 -7.84 -2.63
N ALA A 162 7.71 -7.67 -2.54
CA ALA A 162 7.01 -7.56 -1.27
C ALA A 162 7.01 -8.85 -0.44
N ILE A 163 7.17 -10.02 -1.07
CA ILE A 163 7.17 -11.31 -0.37
C ILE A 163 8.33 -11.44 0.64
N ARG A 164 9.42 -10.71 0.41
CA ARG A 164 10.61 -10.75 1.28
C ARG A 164 10.39 -10.08 2.63
N GLY A 165 9.50 -9.10 2.70
CA GLY A 165 9.16 -8.38 3.93
C GLY A 165 7.96 -8.97 4.68
N VAL A 166 7.36 -10.07 4.21
CA VAL A 166 6.17 -10.65 4.83
C VAL A 166 6.51 -11.34 6.15
N ASP A 167 5.89 -10.87 7.21
CA ASP A 167 5.83 -11.57 8.48
C ASP A 167 4.48 -12.30 8.59
N ILE A 168 4.55 -13.64 8.69
CA ILE A 168 3.35 -14.49 8.75
C ILE A 168 2.54 -14.22 10.02
N TYR A 169 3.19 -13.79 11.10
CA TYR A 169 2.53 -13.48 12.36
C TYR A 169 1.62 -12.26 12.29
N TYR A 170 1.87 -11.32 11.38
CA TYR A 170 0.95 -10.19 11.13
C TYR A 170 -0.37 -10.63 10.49
N ILE A 171 -0.38 -11.77 9.79
CA ILE A 171 -1.59 -12.33 9.18
C ILE A 171 -2.43 -13.06 10.24
N SER A 172 -1.79 -13.56 11.29
CA SER A 172 -2.44 -14.26 12.41
C SER A 172 -2.98 -13.24 13.46
N PRO A 173 -4.02 -13.61 14.25
CA PRO A 173 -4.78 -14.85 14.24
C PRO A 173 -5.94 -14.85 13.23
N LEU A 174 -6.15 -15.96 12.52
CA LEU A 174 -7.30 -16.15 11.63
C LEU A 174 -8.56 -16.56 12.41
N PHE A 175 -9.74 -16.39 11.81
CA PHE A 175 -11.07 -16.72 12.39
C PHE A 175 -11.43 -15.92 13.66
N VAL A 176 -10.99 -14.66 13.74
CA VAL A 176 -11.20 -13.78 14.90
C VAL A 176 -12.41 -12.88 14.77
N SER A 177 -12.67 -12.40 13.54
CA SER A 177 -13.61 -11.31 13.30
C SER A 177 -15.09 -11.74 13.35
N GLY A 178 -15.33 -13.05 13.26
CA GLY A 178 -16.67 -13.62 13.25
C GLY A 178 -17.37 -13.59 11.89
N ILE A 179 -18.23 -14.57 11.64
CA ILE A 179 -18.88 -14.82 10.33
C ILE A 179 -19.68 -13.59 9.84
N SER A 180 -20.40 -12.90 10.72
CA SER A 180 -21.23 -11.75 10.32
C SER A 180 -20.40 -10.59 9.75
N ARG A 181 -19.24 -10.29 10.34
CA ARG A 181 -18.35 -9.24 9.84
C ARG A 181 -17.71 -9.65 8.51
N THR A 182 -17.24 -10.90 8.43
CA THR A 182 -16.64 -11.46 7.21
C THR A 182 -17.63 -11.46 6.03
N LEU A 183 -18.91 -11.81 6.28
CA LEU A 183 -19.95 -11.75 5.25
C LEU A 183 -20.25 -10.31 4.81
N LYS A 184 -20.28 -9.34 5.73
CA LYS A 184 -20.44 -7.91 5.35
C LYS A 184 -19.31 -7.45 4.44
N GLY A 185 -18.07 -7.74 4.79
CA GLY A 185 -16.91 -7.45 3.95
C GLY A 185 -17.01 -8.12 2.58
N ALA A 186 -17.40 -9.40 2.54
CA ALA A 186 -17.55 -10.16 1.31
C ALA A 186 -18.62 -9.57 0.37
N VAL A 187 -19.76 -9.10 0.88
CA VAL A 187 -20.81 -8.48 0.06
C VAL A 187 -20.31 -7.17 -0.56
N ILE A 188 -19.61 -6.34 0.21
CA ILE A 188 -19.07 -5.08 -0.31
C ILE A 188 -18.00 -5.35 -1.39
N LEU A 189 -17.10 -6.30 -1.15
CA LEU A 189 -16.08 -6.69 -2.12
C LEU A 189 -16.69 -7.31 -3.39
N PHE A 190 -17.76 -8.07 -3.25
CA PHE A 190 -18.49 -8.62 -4.39
C PHE A 190 -18.98 -7.54 -5.36
N LEU A 191 -19.43 -6.37 -4.87
CA LEU A 191 -19.83 -5.25 -5.74
C LEU A 191 -18.69 -4.74 -6.61
N ILE A 192 -17.44 -4.81 -6.11
CA ILE A 192 -16.24 -4.44 -6.84
C ILE A 192 -15.81 -5.55 -7.81
N PHE A 193 -15.97 -6.81 -7.41
CA PHE A 193 -15.57 -7.99 -8.20
C PHE A 193 -16.62 -8.43 -9.23
N SER A 194 -17.65 -7.65 -9.51
CA SER A 194 -18.78 -8.02 -10.37
C SER A 194 -18.71 -7.40 -11.79
N PRO A 195 -17.64 -7.63 -12.59
CA PRO A 195 -17.57 -7.15 -13.98
C PRO A 195 -18.35 -8.04 -14.94
N ALA A 196 -18.91 -9.16 -14.47
CA ALA A 196 -19.62 -10.14 -15.31
C ALA A 196 -20.82 -9.54 -16.05
N GLU A 197 -21.31 -8.39 -15.64
CA GLU A 197 -22.39 -7.66 -16.29
C GLU A 197 -22.05 -7.24 -17.74
N ILE A 198 -20.77 -7.06 -18.07
CA ILE A 198 -20.35 -6.80 -19.44
C ILE A 198 -20.81 -7.91 -20.39
N LEU A 199 -20.90 -9.16 -19.91
CA LEU A 199 -21.38 -10.30 -20.67
C LEU A 199 -22.85 -10.16 -21.07
N LEU A 200 -23.65 -9.51 -20.21
CA LEU A 200 -25.04 -9.25 -20.45
C LEU A 200 -25.24 -8.05 -21.39
N LEU A 201 -24.50 -6.96 -21.11
CA LEU A 201 -24.65 -5.68 -21.82
C LEU A 201 -24.12 -5.75 -23.27
N GLU A 202 -23.05 -6.50 -23.45
CA GLU A 202 -22.37 -6.67 -24.75
C GLU A 202 -22.66 -8.03 -25.39
N SER A 203 -23.73 -8.71 -24.96
CA SER A 203 -24.03 -10.10 -25.33
C SER A 203 -24.07 -10.31 -26.86
N SER A 204 -24.56 -9.35 -27.64
CA SER A 204 -24.65 -9.43 -29.12
C SER A 204 -23.30 -9.33 -29.84
N HIS A 205 -22.24 -8.92 -29.15
CA HIS A 205 -20.91 -8.73 -29.73
C HIS A 205 -19.97 -9.93 -29.56
N PHE A 206 -20.43 -11.01 -28.92
CA PHE A 206 -19.61 -12.21 -28.75
C PHE A 206 -19.78 -13.19 -29.92
N SER A 207 -18.64 -13.75 -30.37
CA SER A 207 -18.62 -14.76 -31.44
C SER A 207 -18.86 -16.14 -30.83
N ILE A 208 -20.12 -16.46 -30.51
CA ILE A 208 -20.51 -17.76 -29.96
C ILE A 208 -21.60 -18.32 -30.88
N GLU A 209 -21.20 -19.28 -31.71
CA GLU A 209 -22.09 -19.90 -32.72
C GLU A 209 -22.55 -21.28 -32.27
N ASP A 210 -21.63 -22.05 -31.66
CA ASP A 210 -21.85 -23.43 -31.27
C ASP A 210 -21.76 -23.70 -29.76
N SER A 211 -22.12 -24.92 -29.34
CA SER A 211 -22.00 -25.35 -27.95
C SER A 211 -20.54 -25.48 -27.48
N GLU A 212 -19.60 -25.75 -28.37
CA GLU A 212 -18.17 -25.83 -28.08
C GLU A 212 -17.61 -24.44 -27.80
N ASP A 213 -17.96 -23.46 -28.61
CA ASP A 213 -17.59 -22.05 -28.40
C ASP A 213 -18.07 -21.55 -27.04
N TYR A 214 -19.29 -21.91 -26.63
CA TYR A 214 -19.81 -21.57 -25.31
C TYR A 214 -18.98 -22.16 -24.17
N VAL A 215 -18.55 -23.42 -24.27
CA VAL A 215 -17.73 -24.07 -23.24
C VAL A 215 -16.37 -23.38 -23.11
N ILE A 216 -15.74 -23.04 -24.25
CA ILE A 216 -14.48 -22.31 -24.30
C ILE A 216 -14.66 -20.92 -23.70
N PHE A 217 -15.67 -20.19 -24.13
CA PHE A 217 -15.98 -18.83 -23.63
C PHE A 217 -16.20 -18.82 -22.12
N ARG A 218 -17.02 -19.72 -21.60
CA ARG A 218 -17.26 -19.91 -20.17
C ARG A 218 -15.95 -20.16 -19.40
N LYS A 219 -15.06 -21.01 -19.93
CA LYS A 219 -13.76 -21.31 -19.33
C LYS A 219 -12.89 -20.05 -19.22
N TYR A 220 -12.88 -19.21 -20.25
CA TYR A 220 -12.10 -17.96 -20.25
C TYR A 220 -12.67 -16.94 -19.25
N VAL A 221 -13.99 -16.78 -19.15
CA VAL A 221 -14.64 -15.89 -18.18
C VAL A 221 -14.26 -16.32 -16.74
N PHE A 222 -14.48 -17.58 -16.40
CA PHE A 222 -14.16 -18.07 -15.06
C PHE A 222 -12.65 -17.98 -14.77
N SER A 223 -11.80 -18.30 -15.74
CA SER A 223 -10.34 -18.13 -15.59
C SER A 223 -9.96 -16.66 -15.33
N GLY A 224 -10.64 -15.69 -15.94
CA GLY A 224 -10.43 -14.26 -15.68
C GLY A 224 -10.76 -13.89 -14.24
N ILE A 225 -11.93 -14.31 -13.76
CA ILE A 225 -12.38 -14.10 -12.38
C ILE A 225 -11.41 -14.77 -11.38
N THR A 226 -10.97 -16.01 -11.65
CA THR A 226 -10.01 -16.73 -10.79
C THR A 226 -8.72 -15.93 -10.61
N VAL A 227 -8.13 -15.49 -11.72
CA VAL A 227 -6.86 -14.72 -11.67
C VAL A 227 -7.04 -13.45 -10.84
N ALA A 228 -8.14 -12.73 -11.03
CA ALA A 228 -8.40 -11.52 -10.28
C ALA A 228 -8.54 -11.78 -8.76
N ILE A 229 -9.28 -12.83 -8.36
CA ILE A 229 -9.47 -13.20 -6.96
C ILE A 229 -8.15 -13.62 -6.31
N VAL A 230 -7.38 -14.50 -6.98
CA VAL A 230 -6.10 -14.99 -6.46
C VAL A 230 -5.13 -13.85 -6.22
N ILE A 231 -5.01 -12.92 -7.17
CA ILE A 231 -4.14 -11.75 -7.02
C ILE A 231 -4.59 -10.87 -5.86
N ASN A 232 -5.91 -10.62 -5.69
CA ASN A 232 -6.39 -9.84 -4.55
C ASN A 232 -6.13 -10.51 -3.19
N ILE A 233 -6.23 -11.84 -3.11
CA ILE A 233 -5.85 -12.59 -1.90
C ILE A 233 -4.36 -12.40 -1.60
N ILE A 234 -3.52 -12.52 -2.63
CA ILE A 234 -2.07 -12.33 -2.47
C ILE A 234 -1.77 -10.89 -2.02
N ILE A 235 -2.37 -9.89 -2.67
CA ILE A 235 -2.17 -8.47 -2.32
C ILE A 235 -2.62 -8.20 -0.88
N PHE A 236 -3.75 -8.74 -0.45
CA PHE A 236 -4.20 -8.61 0.94
C PHE A 236 -3.17 -9.22 1.92
N ALA A 237 -2.70 -10.45 1.65
CA ALA A 237 -1.71 -11.11 2.49
C ALA A 237 -0.38 -10.33 2.53
N LEU A 238 0.04 -9.75 1.41
CA LEU A 238 1.24 -8.91 1.34
C LEU A 238 1.08 -7.61 2.12
N ASN A 239 -0.06 -6.93 2.00
CA ASN A 239 -0.32 -5.69 2.74
C ASN A 239 -0.33 -5.95 4.25
N VAL A 240 -1.12 -6.93 4.71
CA VAL A 240 -1.20 -7.25 6.14
C VAL A 240 0.12 -7.83 6.64
N GLY A 241 0.79 -8.67 5.84
CA GLY A 241 2.05 -9.30 6.23
C GLY A 241 3.25 -8.36 6.28
N ASN A 242 3.27 -7.26 5.51
CA ASN A 242 4.34 -6.26 5.56
C ASN A 242 4.02 -5.12 6.53
N LEU A 243 2.80 -4.59 6.50
CA LEU A 243 2.42 -3.38 7.23
C LEU A 243 1.78 -3.67 8.59
N GLY A 244 1.26 -4.88 8.80
CA GLY A 244 0.42 -5.22 9.93
C GLY A 244 -1.02 -4.71 9.81
N LEU A 245 -1.98 -5.42 10.43
CA LEU A 245 -3.41 -5.10 10.29
C LEU A 245 -3.75 -3.69 10.80
N ASN A 246 -3.15 -3.25 11.91
CA ASN A 246 -3.47 -1.94 12.51
C ASN A 246 -3.04 -0.79 11.61
N THR A 247 -1.87 -0.91 10.97
CA THR A 247 -1.39 0.07 9.98
C THR A 247 -2.31 0.11 8.76
N VAL A 248 -2.75 -1.05 8.26
CA VAL A 248 -3.72 -1.16 7.15
C VAL A 248 -5.05 -0.49 7.52
N LEU A 249 -5.54 -0.66 8.75
CA LEU A 249 -6.80 -0.04 9.21
C LEU A 249 -6.75 1.48 9.34
N GLN A 250 -5.57 2.04 9.57
CA GLN A 250 -5.37 3.49 9.71
C GLN A 250 -5.13 4.19 8.38
N ASN A 251 -4.76 3.45 7.34
CA ASN A 251 -4.53 3.98 6.00
C ASN A 251 -5.70 3.64 5.08
N ASP A 252 -6.07 4.60 4.25
CA ASP A 252 -7.11 4.41 3.21
C ASP A 252 -6.52 3.86 1.89
N GLU A 253 -5.18 3.77 1.76
CA GLU A 253 -4.45 3.41 0.54
C GLU A 253 -3.29 2.45 0.83
N SER A 254 -3.55 1.39 1.59
CA SER A 254 -2.52 0.46 2.07
C SER A 254 -1.69 -0.19 0.96
N THR A 255 -2.29 -0.47 -0.21
CA THR A 255 -1.54 -1.06 -1.33
C THR A 255 -0.54 -0.07 -1.93
N VAL A 256 -0.86 1.22 -1.97
CA VAL A 256 0.08 2.26 -2.43
C VAL A 256 1.22 2.38 -1.43
N LYS A 257 0.91 2.37 -0.15
CA LYS A 257 1.92 2.36 0.91
C LYS A 257 2.83 1.13 0.85
N LEU A 258 2.30 -0.06 0.54
CA LEU A 258 3.11 -1.25 0.30
C LEU A 258 4.08 -1.03 -0.88
N MET A 259 3.64 -0.35 -1.95
CA MET A 259 4.51 -0.04 -3.09
C MET A 259 5.69 0.85 -2.69
N ASP A 260 5.52 1.77 -1.74
CA ASP A 260 6.57 2.64 -1.24
C ASP A 260 7.55 1.92 -0.30
N THR A 261 7.07 0.91 0.45
CA THR A 261 7.94 0.11 1.34
C THR A 261 8.83 -0.88 0.60
N VAL A 262 8.49 -1.24 -0.64
CA VAL A 262 9.24 -2.20 -1.45
C VAL A 262 10.46 -1.53 -2.08
N LYS A 263 11.66 -1.78 -1.56
CA LYS A 263 12.92 -1.28 -2.11
C LYS A 263 13.44 -2.19 -3.22
N ILE A 264 13.66 -1.64 -4.40
CA ILE A 264 14.39 -2.32 -5.49
C ILE A 264 15.83 -1.80 -5.46
N SER A 265 16.76 -2.64 -4.98
CA SER A 265 18.19 -2.31 -4.93
C SER A 265 18.70 -1.92 -6.31
N GLY A 266 19.32 -0.73 -6.43
CA GLY A 266 19.91 -0.25 -7.68
C GLY A 266 19.06 0.73 -8.49
N LEU A 267 17.82 1.03 -8.10
CA LEU A 267 17.05 2.14 -8.66
C LEU A 267 17.33 3.43 -7.85
N ILE A 268 17.67 4.50 -8.60
CA ILE A 268 18.01 5.83 -8.04
C ILE A 268 16.75 6.57 -7.52
N LEU A 269 15.55 6.02 -7.76
CA LEU A 269 14.29 6.64 -7.37
C LEU A 269 13.98 6.34 -5.90
N GLU A 270 13.97 7.37 -5.08
CA GLU A 270 13.66 7.28 -3.64
C GLU A 270 12.21 6.89 -3.36
N LYS A 271 11.25 7.35 -4.20
CA LYS A 271 9.83 6.95 -4.16
C LYS A 271 9.50 6.01 -5.31
N GLN A 272 9.62 4.72 -5.08
CA GLN A 272 9.33 3.70 -6.09
C GLN A 272 7.82 3.46 -6.27
N GLY A 273 7.00 3.81 -5.29
CA GLY A 273 5.54 3.71 -5.34
C GLY A 273 4.93 4.46 -6.51
N GLY A 274 5.42 5.67 -6.82
CA GLY A 274 4.98 6.45 -7.96
C GLY A 274 5.16 5.74 -9.30
N LEU A 275 6.23 4.95 -9.47
CA LEU A 275 6.45 4.17 -10.69
C LEU A 275 5.38 3.07 -10.85
N TYR A 276 5.09 2.32 -9.79
CA TYR A 276 4.03 1.31 -9.81
C TYR A 276 2.67 1.95 -10.10
N LEU A 277 2.40 3.09 -9.47
CA LEU A 277 1.13 3.81 -9.63
C LEU A 277 0.87 4.20 -11.10
N VAL A 278 1.87 4.59 -11.88
CA VAL A 278 1.72 4.91 -13.31
C VAL A 278 1.11 3.74 -14.09
N PHE A 279 1.53 2.51 -13.81
CA PHE A 279 0.97 1.33 -14.47
C PHE A 279 -0.47 1.04 -14.03
N PHE A 280 -0.80 1.29 -12.76
CA PHE A 280 -2.16 1.18 -12.26
C PHE A 280 -3.08 2.25 -12.87
N ILE A 281 -2.58 3.45 -13.08
CA ILE A 281 -3.27 4.53 -13.80
C ILE A 281 -3.68 4.10 -15.22
N MET A 282 -2.77 3.45 -15.95
CA MET A 282 -3.09 2.93 -17.29
C MET A 282 -4.21 1.89 -17.25
N ALA A 283 -4.21 1.00 -16.25
CA ALA A 283 -5.28 0.02 -16.07
C ALA A 283 -6.62 0.67 -15.68
N LEU A 284 -6.61 1.71 -14.83
CA LEU A 284 -7.79 2.49 -14.47
C LEU A 284 -8.45 3.16 -15.68
N ILE A 285 -7.66 3.64 -16.66
CA ILE A 285 -8.20 4.19 -17.90
C ILE A 285 -9.00 3.13 -18.67
N VAL A 286 -8.52 1.87 -18.71
CA VAL A 286 -9.28 0.75 -19.32
C VAL A 286 -10.61 0.53 -18.61
N THR A 287 -10.60 0.52 -17.28
CA THR A 287 -11.81 0.35 -16.46
C THR A 287 -12.81 1.48 -16.70
N LEU A 288 -12.36 2.75 -16.70
CA LEU A 288 -13.21 3.90 -16.99
C LEU A 288 -13.78 3.85 -18.41
N THR A 289 -12.96 3.47 -19.39
CA THR A 289 -13.40 3.24 -20.79
C THR A 289 -14.49 2.18 -20.83
N GLY A 290 -14.39 1.14 -19.98
CA GLY A 290 -15.40 0.11 -19.80
C GLY A 290 -16.71 0.65 -19.25
N LEU A 291 -16.64 1.38 -18.14
CA LEU A 291 -17.83 1.97 -17.51
C LEU A 291 -18.58 2.91 -18.46
N PHE A 292 -17.88 3.80 -19.16
CA PHE A 292 -18.49 4.71 -20.13
C PHE A 292 -19.05 3.98 -21.35
N GLY A 293 -18.36 2.95 -21.86
CA GLY A 293 -18.86 2.12 -22.95
C GLY A 293 -20.18 1.46 -22.58
N ASN A 294 -20.27 0.92 -21.37
CA ASN A 294 -21.52 0.33 -20.86
C ASN A 294 -22.65 1.38 -20.75
N ILE A 295 -22.34 2.60 -20.24
CA ILE A 295 -23.32 3.70 -20.20
C ILE A 295 -23.81 4.05 -21.60
N PHE A 296 -22.91 4.15 -22.60
CA PHE A 296 -23.29 4.50 -23.97
C PHE A 296 -24.22 3.46 -24.59
N ASN A 297 -23.92 2.17 -24.42
CA ASN A 297 -24.76 1.08 -24.90
C ASN A 297 -26.14 1.08 -24.25
N LEU A 298 -26.18 1.32 -22.93
CA LEU A 298 -27.44 1.41 -22.18
C LEU A 298 -28.29 2.63 -22.60
N LEU A 299 -27.67 3.76 -22.89
CA LEU A 299 -28.35 4.93 -23.43
C LEU A 299 -28.94 4.64 -24.81
N ASP A 300 -28.30 3.80 -25.64
CA ASP A 300 -28.87 3.35 -26.93
C ASP A 300 -30.13 2.52 -26.72
N VAL A 301 -30.17 1.66 -25.71
CA VAL A 301 -31.39 0.90 -25.34
C VAL A 301 -32.52 1.84 -24.91
N VAL A 302 -32.23 2.81 -24.01
CA VAL A 302 -33.21 3.78 -23.52
C VAL A 302 -33.76 4.66 -24.63
N CYS A 303 -32.87 5.12 -25.55
CA CYS A 303 -33.28 5.95 -26.69
C CYS A 303 -33.96 5.15 -27.82
N GLY A 304 -33.99 3.82 -27.74
CA GLY A 304 -34.58 2.96 -28.77
C GLY A 304 -33.77 2.89 -30.07
N LEU A 305 -32.46 3.16 -30.00
CA LEU A 305 -31.56 3.19 -31.15
C LEU A 305 -30.98 1.81 -31.52
N CYS A 306 -31.12 0.82 -30.65
CA CYS A 306 -30.67 -0.56 -30.89
C CYS A 306 -31.27 -1.19 -32.16
N HIS A 307 -32.52 -0.85 -32.53
CA HIS A 307 -33.16 -1.38 -33.73
C HIS A 307 -32.67 -0.78 -35.04
N ILE A 308 -32.08 0.41 -35.03
CA ILE A 308 -31.63 1.09 -36.25
C ILE A 308 -30.33 0.47 -36.77
N GLY A 309 -29.47 0.04 -35.87
CA GLY A 309 -28.20 -0.62 -36.24
C GLY A 309 -28.37 -1.98 -36.92
N ASN A 310 -29.30 -2.83 -36.41
CA ASN A 310 -29.58 -4.17 -36.94
C ASN A 310 -30.33 -4.12 -38.27
N LYS A 311 -31.25 -3.19 -38.45
CA LYS A 311 -31.94 -3.01 -39.72
C LYS A 311 -31.02 -2.57 -40.87
N ASN A 312 -30.02 -1.75 -40.54
CA ASN A 312 -29.02 -1.31 -41.55
C ASN A 312 -28.04 -2.42 -41.94
N VAL A 313 -27.75 -3.39 -41.05
CA VAL A 313 -26.93 -4.57 -41.37
C VAL A 313 -27.74 -5.59 -42.16
N GLU A 314 -29.01 -5.83 -41.82
CA GLU A 314 -29.89 -6.70 -42.59
C GLU A 314 -30.23 -6.13 -43.97
N SER A 315 -30.41 -4.82 -44.09
CA SER A 315 -30.65 -4.17 -45.41
C SER A 315 -29.39 -4.25 -46.26
N ARG A 316 -28.18 -4.03 -45.72
CA ARG A 316 -26.91 -4.22 -46.45
C ARG A 316 -26.70 -5.65 -46.93
N ASN A 317 -27.02 -6.66 -46.09
CA ASN A 317 -26.92 -8.06 -46.52
C ASN A 317 -28.00 -8.48 -47.52
N LYS A 318 -29.16 -7.82 -47.56
CA LYS A 318 -30.21 -8.02 -48.58
C LYS A 318 -29.92 -7.26 -49.88
N GLU A 319 -29.21 -6.12 -49.82
CA GLU A 319 -28.83 -5.35 -51.01
C GLU A 319 -27.66 -6.02 -51.78
N CYS A 320 -26.78 -6.74 -51.09
CA CYS A 320 -25.77 -7.57 -51.78
C CYS A 320 -26.35 -8.76 -52.57
N SER A 321 -27.63 -9.11 -52.34
CA SER A 321 -28.28 -10.22 -53.04
C SER A 321 -29.26 -9.79 -54.14
N LYS A 322 -29.47 -8.48 -54.39
CA LYS A 322 -30.29 -7.96 -55.45
C LYS A 322 -29.60 -6.83 -56.19
N GLN A 323 -28.68 -7.17 -57.10
CA GLN A 323 -28.32 -6.33 -58.21
C GLN A 323 -29.44 -6.44 -59.23
N ASN A 324 -30.28 -5.37 -59.32
CA ASN A 324 -31.03 -4.90 -60.45
C ASN A 324 -32.16 -3.97 -59.98
N GLU A 325 -31.92 -2.66 -60.08
CA GLU A 325 -32.93 -1.62 -60.34
C GLU A 325 -32.32 -0.21 -60.12
N GLU A 326 -31.95 0.45 -61.20
CA GLU A 326 -31.19 1.72 -61.27
C GLU A 326 -32.00 3.00 -60.95
N ASN A 327 -33.25 2.97 -60.55
CA ASN A 327 -34.10 4.17 -60.44
C ASN A 327 -34.61 4.52 -59.01
N VAL A 328 -34.10 3.87 -57.97
CA VAL A 328 -34.49 4.17 -56.56
C VAL A 328 -33.36 4.86 -55.75
N GLU A 329 -32.17 5.04 -56.37
CA GLU A 329 -30.96 5.45 -55.68
C GLU A 329 -31.00 6.86 -55.08
N ASN A 330 -31.54 7.86 -55.77
CA ASN A 330 -31.39 9.26 -55.32
C ASN A 330 -32.26 9.66 -54.12
N LYS A 331 -33.40 9.00 -53.89
CA LYS A 331 -34.23 9.26 -52.70
C LYS A 331 -33.74 8.53 -51.43
N ASN A 332 -33.11 7.37 -51.61
CA ASN A 332 -32.54 6.60 -50.52
C ASN A 332 -31.20 7.20 -50.03
N TYR A 333 -30.38 7.76 -50.89
CA TYR A 333 -29.10 8.41 -50.48
C TYR A 333 -29.33 9.62 -49.56
N GLY A 334 -30.33 10.47 -49.87
CA GLY A 334 -30.63 11.63 -49.03
C GLY A 334 -31.18 11.24 -47.63
N ASN A 335 -32.00 10.20 -47.57
CA ASN A 335 -32.50 9.69 -46.31
C ASN A 335 -31.42 8.99 -45.46
N LEU A 336 -30.52 8.21 -46.09
CA LEU A 336 -29.39 7.56 -45.43
C LEU A 336 -28.39 8.58 -44.90
N GLN A 337 -28.14 9.66 -45.64
CA GLN A 337 -27.23 10.72 -45.21
C GLN A 337 -27.85 11.54 -44.06
N TYR A 338 -29.15 11.82 -44.11
CA TYR A 338 -29.88 12.50 -43.02
C TYR A 338 -29.93 11.65 -41.75
N GLU A 339 -30.21 10.35 -41.85
CA GLU A 339 -30.18 9.44 -40.69
C GLU A 339 -28.76 9.29 -40.13
N SER A 340 -27.74 9.22 -40.93
CA SER A 340 -26.33 9.17 -40.48
C SER A 340 -25.91 10.44 -39.75
N MET A 341 -26.32 11.62 -40.22
CA MET A 341 -26.08 12.89 -39.55
C MET A 341 -26.86 13.00 -38.22
N LYS A 342 -28.09 12.52 -38.20
CA LYS A 342 -28.91 12.46 -36.97
C LYS A 342 -28.29 11.56 -35.93
N LEU A 343 -27.82 10.38 -36.30
CA LEU A 343 -27.09 9.44 -35.44
C LEU A 343 -25.77 10.05 -34.92
N LYS A 344 -25.00 10.73 -35.75
CA LYS A 344 -23.78 11.45 -35.32
C LYS A 344 -24.10 12.53 -34.28
N ARG A 345 -25.14 13.34 -34.49
CA ARG A 345 -25.57 14.37 -33.51
C ARG A 345 -26.02 13.75 -32.18
N ILE A 346 -26.79 12.67 -32.20
CA ILE A 346 -27.24 11.98 -30.99
C ILE A 346 -26.04 11.42 -30.22
N ASN A 347 -25.07 10.85 -30.91
CA ASN A 347 -23.85 10.33 -30.25
C ASN A 347 -23.02 11.44 -29.61
N ILE A 348 -22.86 12.59 -30.27
CA ILE A 348 -22.18 13.75 -29.65
C ILE A 348 -22.90 14.22 -28.38
N ILE A 349 -24.24 14.31 -28.44
CA ILE A 349 -25.05 14.72 -27.28
C ILE A 349 -24.86 13.73 -26.12
N LYS A 350 -24.86 12.42 -26.35
CA LYS A 350 -24.60 11.41 -25.32
C LYS A 350 -23.24 11.60 -24.64
N TYR A 351 -22.18 11.81 -25.44
CA TYR A 351 -20.81 11.99 -24.93
C TYR A 351 -20.72 13.26 -24.06
N VAL A 352 -21.33 14.35 -24.52
CA VAL A 352 -21.34 15.62 -23.79
C VAL A 352 -22.12 15.49 -22.47
N ILE A 353 -23.32 14.91 -22.51
CA ILE A 353 -24.13 14.72 -21.28
C ILE A 353 -23.39 13.81 -20.29
N THR A 354 -22.84 12.68 -20.74
CA THR A 354 -22.09 11.77 -19.87
C THR A 354 -20.89 12.48 -19.25
N GLY A 355 -20.14 13.23 -20.04
CA GLY A 355 -19.01 14.02 -19.54
C GLY A 355 -19.43 15.04 -18.49
N LEU A 356 -20.49 15.81 -18.74
CA LEU A 356 -20.99 16.82 -17.80
C LEU A 356 -21.48 16.21 -16.49
N VAL A 357 -22.27 15.12 -16.53
CA VAL A 357 -22.78 14.45 -15.32
C VAL A 357 -21.63 13.90 -14.47
N VAL A 358 -20.64 13.29 -15.11
CA VAL A 358 -19.47 12.75 -14.38
C VAL A 358 -18.63 13.87 -13.81
N THR A 359 -18.35 14.93 -14.59
CA THR A 359 -17.59 16.10 -14.09
C THR A 359 -18.28 16.71 -12.88
N PHE A 360 -19.61 16.94 -12.95
CA PHE A 360 -20.37 17.50 -11.85
C PHE A 360 -20.35 16.56 -10.63
N GLY A 361 -20.50 15.25 -10.84
CA GLY A 361 -20.44 14.25 -9.78
C GLY A 361 -19.07 14.17 -9.10
N VAL A 362 -17.98 14.20 -9.88
CA VAL A 362 -16.61 14.22 -9.34
C VAL A 362 -16.37 15.50 -8.52
N VAL A 363 -16.76 16.65 -9.04
CA VAL A 363 -16.64 17.93 -8.32
C VAL A 363 -17.44 17.89 -7.00
N ALA A 364 -18.65 17.33 -7.01
CA ALA A 364 -19.47 17.20 -5.80
C ALA A 364 -18.79 16.30 -4.75
N VAL A 365 -18.31 15.11 -5.14
CA VAL A 365 -17.64 14.17 -4.23
C VAL A 365 -16.35 14.78 -3.66
N VAL A 366 -15.55 15.43 -4.49
CA VAL A 366 -14.33 16.09 -4.08
C VAL A 366 -14.61 17.25 -3.12
N ASN A 367 -15.67 18.04 -3.36
CA ASN A 367 -16.06 19.16 -2.48
C ASN A 367 -16.61 18.71 -1.12
N GLU A 368 -17.31 17.58 -1.04
CA GLU A 368 -17.83 17.06 0.24
C GLU A 368 -16.72 16.52 1.14
N ASN A 369 -15.60 16.08 0.58
CA ASN A 369 -14.49 15.54 1.37
C ASN A 369 -13.72 16.69 2.04
N ASN A 370 -13.79 16.82 3.38
CA ASN A 370 -13.18 17.92 4.14
C ASN A 370 -11.66 18.04 3.92
N LYS A 371 -10.97 16.94 3.65
CA LYS A 371 -9.55 16.95 3.25
C LYS A 371 -9.32 17.67 1.91
N PHE A 372 -10.24 17.55 0.98
CA PHE A 372 -10.20 18.26 -0.30
C PHE A 372 -10.64 19.72 -0.19
N LYS A 373 -11.51 20.08 0.77
CA LYS A 373 -11.88 21.48 1.02
C LYS A 373 -10.70 22.33 1.46
N THR A 374 -9.83 21.77 2.29
CA THR A 374 -8.61 22.45 2.75
C THR A 374 -7.64 22.72 1.60
N VAL A 375 -7.51 21.77 0.69
CA VAL A 375 -6.65 21.87 -0.49
C VAL A 375 -7.23 22.79 -1.57
N MET A 376 -8.56 22.90 -1.66
CA MET A 376 -9.21 23.85 -2.58
C MET A 376 -9.20 25.30 -2.08
N ALA A 377 -9.23 25.50 -0.77
CA ALA A 377 -9.21 26.82 -0.17
C ALA A 377 -7.82 27.47 -0.24
N SER A 378 -6.76 26.66 -0.22
CA SER A 378 -5.42 27.10 -0.55
C SER A 378 -5.29 27.13 -2.07
N GLY A 379 -5.64 28.23 -2.70
CA GLY A 379 -5.21 28.53 -4.07
C GLY A 379 -3.69 28.73 -4.08
N GLU A 380 -2.95 27.68 -3.71
CA GLU A 380 -1.49 27.71 -3.67
C GLU A 380 -0.96 27.94 -5.07
N LYS A 381 -0.27 29.07 -5.21
CA LYS A 381 0.51 29.39 -6.40
C LYS A 381 1.42 28.21 -6.71
N ARG A 382 1.56 27.86 -7.98
CA ARG A 382 2.62 26.95 -8.46
C ARG A 382 3.93 27.42 -7.86
N VAL A 383 4.52 26.57 -6.99
CA VAL A 383 5.84 26.83 -6.44
C VAL A 383 6.82 26.21 -7.40
N GLU A 384 7.59 27.05 -8.10
CA GLU A 384 8.66 26.61 -8.99
C GLU A 384 9.74 25.87 -8.17
N ILE A 385 10.49 24.96 -8.79
CA ILE A 385 11.57 24.20 -8.12
C ILE A 385 12.54 25.15 -7.42
N ASP A 386 12.86 26.28 -8.02
CA ASP A 386 13.76 27.30 -7.47
C ASP A 386 13.19 28.03 -6.22
N SER A 387 11.89 27.89 -5.97
CA SER A 387 11.22 28.47 -4.79
C SER A 387 10.94 27.43 -3.70
N ARG A 388 11.52 26.22 -3.79
CA ARG A 388 11.51 25.21 -2.74
C ARG A 388 12.86 25.18 -2.00
N GLU A 389 12.79 24.87 -0.73
CA GLU A 389 13.96 24.50 0.07
C GLU A 389 13.82 23.08 0.57
N TYR A 390 14.76 22.24 0.17
CA TYR A 390 14.74 20.80 0.47
C TYR A 390 15.40 20.55 1.82
N VAL A 391 14.60 20.00 2.75
CA VAL A 391 15.08 19.61 4.07
C VAL A 391 15.90 18.32 3.94
N ASP A 392 17.11 18.32 4.48
CA ASP A 392 17.96 17.15 4.59
C ASP A 392 17.73 16.38 5.90
N SER A 393 17.54 17.10 7.00
CA SER A 393 17.36 16.48 8.30
C SER A 393 16.50 17.31 9.22
N ILE A 394 15.75 16.61 10.10
CA ILE A 394 14.86 17.22 11.08
C ILE A 394 15.38 16.87 12.48
N PHE A 395 15.67 17.86 13.29
CA PHE A 395 16.04 17.70 14.70
C PHE A 395 14.93 18.29 15.56
N VAL A 396 14.44 17.52 16.55
CA VAL A 396 13.39 17.98 17.45
C VAL A 396 13.78 17.75 18.90
N GLY A 397 13.79 18.84 19.65
CA GLY A 397 13.94 18.85 21.10
C GLY A 397 12.71 19.44 21.78
N VAL A 398 12.70 19.39 23.10
CA VAL A 398 11.70 20.06 23.95
C VAL A 398 12.43 20.86 25.00
N ASN A 399 12.13 22.16 25.06
CA ASN A 399 12.70 23.06 26.07
C ASN A 399 11.55 23.91 26.67
N ASP A 400 11.46 24.00 28.00
CA ASP A 400 10.41 24.75 28.71
C ASP A 400 8.97 24.45 28.26
N GLY A 401 8.72 23.20 27.80
CA GLY A 401 7.42 22.75 27.32
C GLY A 401 7.09 23.11 25.87
N GLU A 402 7.95 23.85 25.16
CA GLU A 402 7.84 24.15 23.75
C GLU A 402 8.71 23.21 22.91
N TYR A 403 8.26 22.92 21.68
CA TYR A 403 9.07 22.20 20.71
C TYR A 403 10.15 23.12 20.14
N GLU A 404 11.36 22.63 20.08
CA GLU A 404 12.47 23.24 19.37
C GLU A 404 12.79 22.38 18.17
N VAL A 405 12.54 22.91 16.95
CA VAL A 405 12.72 22.22 15.69
C VAL A 405 13.83 22.87 14.90
N ILE A 406 14.85 22.11 14.57
CA ILE A 406 15.93 22.57 13.71
C ILE A 406 15.87 21.80 12.40
N LEU A 407 15.82 22.54 11.32
CA LEU A 407 15.85 22.00 9.96
C LEU A 407 17.21 22.26 9.35
N SER A 408 17.85 21.24 8.78
CA SER A 408 19.04 21.41 7.96
C SER A 408 18.68 21.31 6.47
N PHE A 409 19.29 22.18 5.67
CA PHE A 409 19.03 22.29 4.23
C PHE A 409 20.30 22.04 3.44
N ASN A 410 20.16 21.35 2.30
CA ASN A 410 21.24 21.14 1.35
C ASN A 410 21.19 22.20 0.24
N ASN A 411 21.97 23.25 0.38
CA ASN A 411 22.03 24.35 -0.61
C ASN A 411 23.06 24.14 -1.72
N GLY A 412 23.70 22.95 -1.80
CA GLY A 412 24.71 22.64 -2.82
C GLY A 412 26.04 23.37 -2.68
N GLU A 413 26.16 24.34 -1.76
CA GLU A 413 27.39 25.03 -1.37
C GLU A 413 27.99 24.37 -0.11
N LYS A 414 29.24 24.73 0.21
CA LYS A 414 30.01 24.07 1.29
C LYS A 414 29.43 24.24 2.71
N ASP A 415 28.45 25.09 2.88
CA ASP A 415 27.84 25.40 4.18
C ASP A 415 26.39 24.94 4.23
N SER A 416 26.06 24.11 5.24
CA SER A 416 24.67 23.78 5.57
C SER A 416 23.95 24.99 6.15
N ASP A 417 22.73 25.21 5.73
CA ASP A 417 21.84 26.20 6.33
C ASP A 417 20.96 25.52 7.40
N PHE A 418 21.05 26.02 8.63
CA PHE A 418 20.24 25.54 9.75
C PHE A 418 19.24 26.60 10.16
N ARG A 419 17.97 26.21 10.29
CA ARG A 419 16.93 27.09 10.79
C ARG A 419 16.26 26.52 12.02
N ASN A 420 16.23 27.32 13.09
CA ASN A 420 15.65 26.93 14.37
C ASN A 420 14.26 27.59 14.53
N PHE A 421 13.27 26.78 14.95
CA PHE A 421 11.89 27.19 15.21
C PHE A 421 11.47 26.74 16.60
N LYS A 422 10.96 27.68 17.41
CA LYS A 422 10.34 27.39 18.71
C LYS A 422 8.84 27.52 18.62
N MET A 423 8.10 26.48 19.04
CA MET A 423 6.66 26.44 18.91
C MET A 423 5.97 25.58 19.98
N LYS A 424 4.73 25.95 20.32
CA LYS A 424 3.91 25.17 21.27
C LYS A 424 3.22 23.99 20.63
N ASN A 425 3.03 24.02 19.31
CA ASN A 425 2.36 22.99 18.54
C ASN A 425 3.20 22.65 17.31
N ILE A 426 3.67 21.44 17.25
CA ILE A 426 4.54 20.97 16.16
C ILE A 426 3.85 21.02 14.78
N GLY A 427 2.52 20.89 14.72
CA GLY A 427 1.75 21.02 13.48
C GLY A 427 1.79 22.41 12.84
N GLY A 428 2.31 23.43 13.54
CA GLY A 428 2.52 24.79 13.02
C GLY A 428 3.84 25.01 12.31
N LEU A 429 4.67 23.97 12.09
CA LEU A 429 6.00 24.09 11.50
C LEU A 429 5.99 24.76 10.12
N ASN A 430 5.12 24.31 9.22
CA ASN A 430 4.99 24.88 7.88
C ASN A 430 4.61 26.37 7.91
N GLU A 431 3.70 26.76 8.81
CA GLU A 431 3.31 28.18 8.98
C GLU A 431 4.46 29.03 9.56
N ALA A 432 5.17 28.49 10.54
CA ALA A 432 6.33 29.16 11.13
C ALA A 432 7.44 29.36 10.09
N TYR A 433 7.69 28.36 9.27
CA TYR A 433 8.65 28.42 8.18
C TYR A 433 8.26 29.48 7.14
N GLN A 434 7.02 29.49 6.65
CA GLN A 434 6.54 30.45 5.65
C GLN A 434 6.58 31.90 6.13
N LYS A 435 6.54 32.13 7.44
CA LYS A 435 6.73 33.48 8.00
C LYS A 435 8.19 33.94 7.97
N SER A 436 9.16 33.05 7.81
CA SER A 436 10.59 33.34 7.82
C SER A 436 11.23 33.43 6.44
N THR A 437 10.55 32.95 5.39
CA THR A 437 11.08 32.87 4.03
C THR A 437 9.98 32.98 2.98
N ASP A 438 10.36 33.36 1.75
CA ASP A 438 9.49 33.35 0.57
C ASP A 438 9.45 31.97 -0.14
N LYS A 439 10.24 31.01 0.33
CA LYS A 439 10.33 29.66 -0.21
C LYS A 439 9.39 28.70 0.50
N LYS A 440 8.98 27.62 -0.21
CA LYS A 440 8.20 26.51 0.35
C LYS A 440 9.15 25.42 0.87
N ILE A 441 8.87 24.94 2.07
CA ILE A 441 9.57 23.78 2.63
C ILE A 441 9.18 22.50 1.88
N ASP A 442 10.17 21.63 1.62
CA ASP A 442 10.00 20.34 0.94
C ASP A 442 10.72 19.24 1.71
N PHE A 443 9.99 18.22 2.14
CA PHE A 443 10.50 17.11 2.96
C PHE A 443 10.88 15.87 2.14
N SER A 444 10.85 15.93 0.81
CA SER A 444 11.14 14.77 -0.05
C SER A 444 12.57 14.24 0.05
N ASN A 445 13.51 15.07 0.50
CA ASN A 445 14.93 14.73 0.58
C ASN A 445 15.41 14.42 2.02
N VAL A 446 14.50 14.31 2.98
CA VAL A 446 14.87 14.04 4.37
C VAL A 446 15.56 12.68 4.48
N GLN A 447 16.78 12.68 5.02
CA GLN A 447 17.62 11.50 5.22
C GLN A 447 17.52 10.94 6.64
N ALA A 448 17.34 11.82 7.62
CA ALA A 448 17.25 11.42 9.02
C ALA A 448 16.38 12.37 9.86
N ILE A 449 15.76 11.81 10.88
CA ILE A 449 15.03 12.52 11.92
C ILE A 449 15.67 12.18 13.25
N ILE A 450 16.14 13.20 13.98
CA ILE A 450 16.81 13.05 15.27
C ILE A 450 15.97 13.71 16.34
N LEU A 451 15.48 12.93 17.30
CA LEU A 451 14.66 13.43 18.41
C LEU A 451 15.47 13.35 19.71
N ASN A 452 15.39 14.39 20.54
CA ASN A 452 15.95 14.33 21.87
C ASN A 452 15.25 13.25 22.72
N VAL A 453 15.98 12.54 23.59
CA VAL A 453 15.45 11.46 24.43
C VAL A 453 14.26 11.94 25.30
N ASP A 454 14.25 13.21 25.71
CA ASP A 454 13.13 13.78 26.48
C ASP A 454 11.82 13.84 25.67
N VAL A 455 11.89 13.91 24.34
CA VAL A 455 10.71 13.78 23.46
C VAL A 455 10.11 12.38 23.57
N TYR A 456 10.94 11.35 23.58
CA TYR A 456 10.48 9.97 23.69
C TYR A 456 9.92 9.63 25.07
N LYS A 457 10.41 10.27 26.14
CA LYS A 457 9.90 10.11 27.52
C LYS A 457 8.49 10.68 27.68
N ASP A 458 8.10 11.68 26.87
CA ASP A 458 6.75 12.23 26.82
C ASP A 458 5.97 11.60 25.65
N TYR A 459 5.24 10.53 25.93
CA TYR A 459 4.46 9.80 24.91
C TYR A 459 3.56 10.72 24.08
N GLN A 460 2.92 11.72 24.69
CA GLN A 460 2.01 12.62 23.99
C GLN A 460 2.76 13.45 22.95
N LYS A 461 3.92 14.00 23.31
CA LYS A 461 4.76 14.78 22.39
C LYS A 461 5.34 13.91 21.29
N PHE A 462 5.83 12.72 21.62
CA PHE A 462 6.31 11.76 20.66
C PHE A 462 5.24 11.39 19.63
N TYR A 463 4.03 11.08 20.11
CA TYR A 463 2.88 10.77 19.25
C TYR A 463 2.50 11.95 18.34
N GLU A 464 2.51 13.20 18.87
CA GLU A 464 2.22 14.40 18.08
C GLU A 464 3.24 14.62 16.95
N ILE A 465 4.52 14.40 17.21
CA ILE A 465 5.58 14.48 16.20
C ILE A 465 5.38 13.41 15.12
N VAL A 466 5.20 12.15 15.50
CA VAL A 466 4.99 11.07 14.52
C VAL A 466 3.71 11.33 13.70
N LYS A 467 2.66 11.86 14.32
CA LYS A 467 1.44 12.23 13.63
C LYS A 467 1.66 13.40 12.65
N MET A 468 2.46 14.39 13.02
CA MET A 468 2.84 15.48 12.11
C MET A 468 3.61 14.95 10.92
N LEU A 469 4.66 14.13 11.16
CA LEU A 469 5.44 13.51 10.10
C LEU A 469 4.59 12.64 9.16
N ASN A 470 3.58 11.96 9.69
CA ASN A 470 2.62 11.18 8.90
C ASN A 470 1.73 12.02 7.98
N ASN A 471 1.50 13.27 8.32
CA ASN A 471 0.67 14.15 7.50
C ASN A 471 1.46 14.83 6.38
N GLU A 472 2.80 14.74 6.41
CA GLU A 472 3.66 15.28 5.35
C GLU A 472 3.77 14.26 4.21
N ALA A 473 2.99 14.49 3.15
CA ALA A 473 2.91 13.57 1.99
C ALA A 473 4.24 13.40 1.24
N GLU A 474 5.15 14.38 1.36
CA GLU A 474 6.45 14.36 0.69
C GLU A 474 7.50 13.53 1.46
N LEU A 475 7.27 13.24 2.76
CA LEU A 475 8.20 12.50 3.60
C LEU A 475 8.13 10.99 3.33
N SER A 476 9.29 10.37 3.08
CA SER A 476 9.37 8.92 2.88
C SER A 476 9.22 8.15 4.20
N ASP A 477 8.46 7.06 4.20
CA ASP A 477 8.29 6.15 5.33
C ASP A 477 9.59 5.41 5.71
N ASN A 478 10.58 5.39 4.81
CA ASN A 478 11.88 4.75 5.00
C ASN A 478 12.94 5.67 5.61
N VAL A 479 12.59 6.89 6.00
CA VAL A 479 13.52 7.80 6.68
C VAL A 479 13.87 7.23 8.05
N TYR A 480 15.16 7.23 8.35
CA TYR A 480 15.64 6.76 9.65
C TYR A 480 15.30 7.74 10.77
N ILE A 481 14.97 7.19 11.92
CA ILE A 481 14.70 7.93 13.14
C ILE A 481 15.71 7.53 14.23
N TYR A 482 16.26 8.53 14.89
CA TYR A 482 17.32 8.39 15.88
C TYR A 482 16.98 9.17 17.16
N ALA A 483 17.69 8.86 18.22
CA ALA A 483 17.64 9.58 19.48
C ALA A 483 18.95 10.33 19.76
N THR A 484 18.91 11.35 20.59
CA THR A 484 20.08 12.03 21.13
C THR A 484 19.84 12.50 22.57
N ASP A 485 20.83 12.41 23.42
CA ASP A 485 20.84 13.02 24.78
C ASP A 485 21.26 14.49 24.75
N GLU A 486 21.90 14.89 23.64
CA GLU A 486 22.42 16.24 23.49
C GLU A 486 21.33 17.24 23.11
N PRO A 487 21.47 18.52 23.49
CA PRO A 487 20.67 19.57 22.91
C PRO A 487 20.79 19.56 21.39
N VAL A 488 19.62 19.61 20.70
CA VAL A 488 19.59 19.46 19.23
C VAL A 488 20.36 20.54 18.49
N GLU A 489 20.57 21.71 19.11
CA GLU A 489 21.33 22.83 18.56
C GLU A 489 22.82 22.48 18.35
N ARG A 490 23.35 21.54 19.15
CA ARG A 490 24.78 21.15 19.02
C ARG A 490 25.10 20.47 17.70
N PHE A 491 24.11 19.92 17.01
CA PHE A 491 24.32 19.31 15.69
C PHE A 491 24.63 20.32 14.60
N SER A 492 24.34 21.61 14.79
CA SER A 492 24.75 22.67 13.88
C SER A 492 26.24 23.03 13.99
N ASP A 493 26.92 22.63 15.10
CA ASP A 493 28.29 23.03 15.42
C ASP A 493 29.32 21.90 15.23
N VAL A 494 28.93 20.80 14.59
CA VAL A 494 29.81 19.63 14.36
C VAL A 494 30.90 19.96 13.33
N GLU A 495 32.13 19.70 13.64
CA GLU A 495 33.26 20.05 12.80
C GLU A 495 33.43 19.10 11.60
N GLY A 496 33.56 19.66 10.41
CA GLY A 496 33.78 18.88 9.18
C GLY A 496 32.56 18.11 8.65
N VAL A 497 31.37 18.28 9.27
CA VAL A 497 30.14 17.63 8.84
C VAL A 497 29.12 18.71 8.45
N ASN A 498 28.86 18.84 7.16
CA ASN A 498 27.93 19.84 6.66
C ASN A 498 26.47 19.44 6.85
N LEU A 499 26.14 18.15 6.73
CA LEU A 499 24.79 17.60 6.83
C LEU A 499 24.79 16.48 7.88
N PRO A 500 24.59 16.81 9.18
CA PRO A 500 24.73 15.84 10.27
C PRO A 500 23.77 14.64 10.17
N GLY A 501 22.51 14.87 9.78
CA GLY A 501 21.56 13.78 9.64
C GLY A 501 21.90 12.85 8.49
N LYS A 502 22.33 13.40 7.35
CA LYS A 502 22.85 12.57 6.25
C LYS A 502 24.10 11.79 6.67
N TYR A 503 25.01 12.42 7.41
CA TYR A 503 26.21 11.78 7.93
C TYR A 503 25.85 10.57 8.82
N ILE A 504 24.89 10.73 9.73
CA ILE A 504 24.39 9.65 10.61
C ILE A 504 23.75 8.54 9.77
N SER A 505 22.91 8.89 8.80
CA SER A 505 22.26 7.93 7.89
C SER A 505 23.30 7.14 7.08
N ASP A 506 24.29 7.82 6.49
CA ASP A 506 25.39 7.21 5.75
C ASP A 506 26.26 6.32 6.63
N MET A 507 26.51 6.71 7.89
CA MET A 507 27.24 5.92 8.88
C MET A 507 26.48 4.64 9.22
N THR A 508 25.17 4.74 9.43
CA THR A 508 24.30 3.59 9.70
C THR A 508 24.25 2.64 8.50
N ASP A 509 24.16 3.16 7.29
CA ASP A 509 24.04 2.32 6.09
C ASP A 509 25.35 1.63 5.69
N LYS A 510 26.50 2.30 5.90
CA LYS A 510 27.79 1.83 5.41
C LYS A 510 28.63 1.09 6.45
N ASN A 511 28.51 1.50 7.72
CA ASN A 511 29.40 1.03 8.78
C ASN A 511 28.69 0.20 9.85
N LEU A 512 27.38 0.34 9.98
CA LEU A 512 26.58 -0.33 11.00
C LEU A 512 25.52 -1.20 10.30
N GLU A 513 25.53 -2.49 10.55
CA GLU A 513 24.50 -3.41 10.04
C GLU A 513 23.29 -3.47 10.97
N TYR A 514 23.29 -2.70 12.06
CA TYR A 514 22.26 -2.61 13.09
C TYR A 514 21.84 -1.15 13.33
N GLY A 515 20.75 -0.95 14.08
CA GLY A 515 20.27 0.39 14.43
C GLY A 515 19.49 1.11 13.35
N LYS A 516 18.99 0.36 12.36
CA LYS A 516 18.24 0.88 11.18
C LYS A 516 16.74 0.93 11.48
N THR A 517 16.32 1.86 12.31
CA THR A 517 14.89 2.05 12.64
C THR A 517 14.31 3.16 11.80
N THR A 518 13.23 2.88 11.10
CA THR A 518 12.52 3.82 10.22
C THR A 518 11.29 4.42 10.91
N ILE A 519 10.74 5.48 10.33
CA ILE A 519 9.45 6.04 10.77
C ILE A 519 8.36 4.95 10.74
N GLU A 520 8.36 4.07 9.73
CA GLU A 520 7.38 2.99 9.63
C GLU A 520 7.49 1.99 10.78
N ASP A 521 8.71 1.67 11.23
CA ASP A 521 8.90 0.79 12.39
C ASP A 521 8.36 1.43 13.67
N VAL A 522 8.60 2.72 13.86
CA VAL A 522 8.03 3.47 14.99
C VAL A 522 6.50 3.50 14.92
N ARG A 523 5.91 3.63 13.74
CA ARG A 523 4.44 3.55 13.58
C ARG A 523 3.89 2.20 13.98
N LYS A 524 4.56 1.10 13.63
CA LYS A 524 4.15 -0.26 14.04
C LYS A 524 4.09 -0.38 15.55
N VAL A 525 5.07 0.20 16.25
CA VAL A 525 5.09 0.24 17.71
C VAL A 525 3.93 1.08 18.26
N LEU A 526 3.75 2.31 17.78
CA LEU A 526 2.67 3.18 18.24
C LEU A 526 1.27 2.62 17.93
N ASN A 527 1.14 1.90 16.82
CA ASN A 527 -0.09 1.21 16.43
C ASN A 527 -0.28 -0.14 17.12
N LYS A 528 0.59 -0.51 18.04
CA LYS A 528 0.58 -1.80 18.76
C LYS A 528 0.69 -3.03 17.85
N THR A 529 1.23 -2.87 16.66
CA THR A 529 1.52 -3.99 15.76
C THR A 529 2.76 -4.73 16.24
N GLU A 530 3.73 -3.98 16.76
CA GLU A 530 4.90 -4.48 17.50
C GLU A 530 4.86 -4.00 18.94
N GLU A 531 5.46 -4.77 19.85
CA GLU A 531 5.47 -4.43 21.27
C GLU A 531 6.52 -3.38 21.57
N THR A 532 7.65 -3.45 20.89
CA THR A 532 8.84 -2.62 21.16
C THR A 532 9.55 -2.21 19.89
N GLY A 533 10.17 -1.04 19.94
CA GLY A 533 11.09 -0.54 18.93
C GLY A 533 12.41 -0.16 19.58
N ILE A 534 13.50 -0.40 18.87
CA ILE A 534 14.85 -0.04 19.29
C ILE A 534 15.30 1.16 18.46
N ILE A 535 15.69 2.25 19.11
CA ILE A 535 16.12 3.49 18.45
C ILE A 535 17.56 3.80 18.90
N SER A 536 18.49 3.90 17.95
CA SER A 536 19.88 4.22 18.22
C SER A 536 20.05 5.65 18.71
N ILE A 537 20.92 5.84 19.72
CA ILE A 537 21.33 7.14 20.24
C ILE A 537 22.61 7.58 19.53
N PHE A 538 22.61 8.79 19.01
CA PHE A 538 23.78 9.46 18.47
C PHE A 538 24.06 10.74 19.26
N ASN A 539 25.27 10.87 19.78
CA ASN A 539 25.71 11.99 20.58
C ASN A 539 26.94 12.67 19.96
N ILE A 540 27.36 13.81 20.54
CA ILE A 540 28.48 14.60 20.07
C ILE A 540 29.55 14.64 21.15
N LYS A 541 30.75 14.15 20.82
CA LYS A 541 31.93 14.21 21.68
C LYS A 541 33.11 14.83 20.90
N ASN A 542 33.76 15.84 21.47
CA ASN A 542 34.86 16.53 20.82
C ASN A 542 34.52 17.06 19.40
N LYS A 543 33.24 17.47 19.17
CA LYS A 543 32.70 17.90 17.89
C LYS A 543 32.57 16.80 16.82
N GLU A 544 32.69 15.53 17.20
CA GLU A 544 32.47 14.37 16.34
C GLU A 544 31.18 13.67 16.75
N ILE A 545 30.43 13.15 15.77
CA ILE A 545 29.21 12.36 15.99
C ILE A 545 29.61 10.89 16.18
N TYR A 546 29.05 10.26 17.22
CA TYR A 546 29.26 8.85 17.50
C TYR A 546 27.98 8.20 18.01
N GLN A 547 27.85 6.90 17.79
CA GLN A 547 26.74 6.11 18.36
C GLN A 547 27.06 5.82 19.83
N ASP A 548 26.15 6.20 20.74
CA ASP A 548 26.35 6.10 22.20
C ASP A 548 25.52 4.99 22.87
N GLY A 549 24.63 4.33 22.12
CA GLY A 549 23.76 3.29 22.63
C GLY A 549 22.39 3.26 21.95
N MET A 550 21.35 2.94 22.74
CA MET A 550 19.98 2.86 22.26
C MET A 550 18.96 3.20 23.33
N ILE A 551 17.77 3.55 22.91
CA ILE A 551 16.55 3.50 23.72
C ILE A 551 15.64 2.39 23.22
N ILE A 552 14.90 1.79 24.15
CA ILE A 552 13.79 0.90 23.81
C ILE A 552 12.49 1.64 24.10
N VAL A 553 11.62 1.67 23.10
CA VAL A 553 10.33 2.37 23.16
C VAL A 553 9.18 1.40 22.92
N ASN A 554 8.05 1.67 23.53
CA ASN A 554 6.79 1.01 23.21
C ASN A 554 5.68 2.07 23.05
N ASN A 555 4.44 1.63 22.96
CA ASN A 555 3.29 2.51 22.85
C ASN A 555 2.95 3.33 24.12
N GLU A 556 3.75 3.24 25.17
CA GLU A 556 3.61 4.02 26.40
C GLU A 556 4.78 5.00 26.60
N GLY A 557 5.85 4.87 25.81
CA GLY A 557 7.05 5.70 25.89
C GLY A 557 8.34 4.89 25.98
N VAL A 558 9.39 5.50 26.55
CA VAL A 558 10.69 4.86 26.77
C VAL A 558 10.60 3.83 27.90
N LYS A 559 11.05 2.61 27.62
CA LYS A 559 11.14 1.51 28.59
C LYS A 559 12.56 1.33 29.17
N GLY A 560 13.56 1.81 28.47
CA GLY A 560 14.95 1.78 28.94
C GLY A 560 15.88 2.53 28.01
N GLU A 561 16.96 3.03 28.58
CA GLU A 561 18.10 3.63 27.89
C GLU A 561 19.33 2.80 28.21
N PHE A 562 20.02 2.32 27.19
CA PHE A 562 21.13 1.36 27.33
C PHE A 562 22.33 1.88 26.56
N LYS A 563 23.49 1.83 27.20
CA LYS A 563 24.77 2.31 26.66
C LYS A 563 25.84 1.25 26.77
N GLU A 564 26.94 1.45 26.03
CA GLU A 564 28.12 0.58 26.04
C GLU A 564 27.77 -0.91 25.82
N GLU A 565 28.44 -1.82 26.53
CA GLU A 565 28.30 -3.28 26.38
C GLU A 565 26.85 -3.76 26.54
N MET A 566 26.04 -3.10 27.36
CA MET A 566 24.65 -3.49 27.56
C MET A 566 23.82 -3.27 26.27
N ALA A 567 24.08 -2.20 25.55
CA ALA A 567 23.46 -1.95 24.25
C ALA A 567 23.85 -3.02 23.23
N ASP A 568 25.13 -3.39 23.17
CA ASP A 568 25.62 -4.43 22.27
C ASP A 568 24.97 -5.80 22.56
N TYR A 569 24.80 -6.14 23.82
CA TYR A 569 24.13 -7.38 24.21
C TYR A 569 22.65 -7.39 23.86
N ILE A 570 21.97 -6.25 23.91
CA ILE A 570 20.57 -6.13 23.49
C ILE A 570 20.46 -6.25 21.95
N TRP A 571 21.38 -5.62 21.19
CA TRP A 571 21.44 -5.81 19.75
C TRP A 571 21.68 -7.28 19.37
N LEU A 572 22.60 -7.97 20.08
CA LEU A 572 22.83 -9.39 19.89
C LEU A 572 21.55 -10.22 20.13
N ALA A 573 20.85 -9.95 21.24
CA ALA A 573 19.61 -10.64 21.59
C ALA A 573 18.47 -10.37 20.58
N ASN A 574 18.50 -9.21 19.94
CA ASN A 574 17.56 -8.84 18.86
C ASN A 574 17.91 -9.42 17.49
N GLY A 575 18.99 -10.20 17.39
CA GLY A 575 19.39 -10.83 16.12
C GLY A 575 20.22 -9.96 15.19
N SER A 576 20.79 -8.86 15.69
CA SER A 576 21.64 -7.97 14.89
C SER A 576 22.96 -8.62 14.51
N GLU A 577 23.51 -8.26 13.35
CA GLU A 577 24.77 -8.75 12.78
C GLU A 577 25.71 -7.57 12.45
N GLY A 578 26.96 -7.87 12.07
CA GLY A 578 27.97 -6.85 11.73
C GLY A 578 28.48 -6.05 12.94
N MET A 579 28.43 -6.61 14.15
CA MET A 579 28.74 -5.90 15.38
C MET A 579 29.89 -6.54 16.16
N TYR A 580 30.56 -5.72 16.98
CA TYR A 580 31.57 -6.18 17.91
C TYR A 580 30.99 -6.39 19.29
N ILE A 581 31.35 -7.49 19.95
CA ILE A 581 30.96 -7.77 21.33
C ILE A 581 32.13 -8.23 22.16
N VAL A 582 32.10 -7.92 23.45
CA VAL A 582 33.07 -8.39 24.45
C VAL A 582 32.35 -9.39 25.35
N LEU A 583 32.77 -10.64 25.33
CA LEU A 583 32.26 -11.69 26.19
C LEU A 583 33.24 -11.93 27.35
N GLY A 584 32.88 -11.48 28.55
CA GLY A 584 33.70 -11.65 29.75
C GLY A 584 33.22 -12.74 30.68
N ASN A 585 34.15 -13.36 31.44
CA ASN A 585 33.80 -14.19 32.62
C ASN A 585 33.18 -13.29 33.69
N GLY A 586 31.86 -13.44 33.96
CA GLY A 586 30.97 -12.60 34.73
C GLY A 586 31.34 -12.38 36.21
N ASN A 587 32.48 -11.75 36.49
CA ASN A 587 32.79 -11.13 37.76
C ASN A 587 33.02 -9.63 37.54
N GLY A 588 32.03 -8.83 37.87
CA GLY A 588 31.91 -7.37 37.69
C GLY A 588 32.99 -6.51 38.37
N ASN A 589 34.26 -6.81 38.19
CA ASN A 589 35.38 -5.95 38.48
C ASN A 589 36.15 -5.72 37.14
N GLY A 590 36.02 -4.53 36.60
CA GLY A 590 36.53 -4.06 35.30
C GLY A 590 38.01 -4.15 35.01
N ASN A 591 38.64 -5.31 35.19
CA ASN A 591 40.04 -5.61 34.86
C ASN A 591 40.22 -7.06 34.35
N GLY A 592 39.23 -7.65 33.70
CA GLY A 592 39.36 -8.97 33.06
C GLY A 592 39.42 -8.83 31.55
N ASN A 593 40.45 -9.46 30.93
CA ASN A 593 40.52 -9.62 29.48
C ASN A 593 39.28 -10.36 28.98
N GLY A 594 38.24 -9.64 28.56
CA GLY A 594 37.09 -10.21 27.85
C GLY A 594 37.54 -10.71 26.48
N ASN A 595 36.92 -11.77 26.01
CA ASN A 595 37.14 -12.25 24.66
C ASN A 595 36.33 -11.38 23.69
N GLU A 596 37.00 -10.78 22.74
CA GLU A 596 36.38 -9.92 21.73
C GLU A 596 36.00 -10.74 20.49
N PHE A 597 34.77 -10.58 20.04
CA PHE A 597 34.22 -11.24 18.84
C PHE A 597 33.58 -10.23 17.90
N HIS A 598 33.67 -10.50 16.62
CA HIS A 598 32.80 -9.90 15.61
C HIS A 598 31.68 -10.87 15.28
N ILE A 599 30.43 -10.40 15.32
CA ILE A 599 29.24 -11.16 14.95
C ILE A 599 29.01 -10.99 13.45
N ASP A 600 29.48 -11.93 12.64
CA ASP A 600 29.39 -11.85 11.17
C ASP A 600 27.96 -12.14 10.68
N LYS A 601 27.26 -13.07 11.34
CA LYS A 601 25.87 -13.39 11.09
C LYS A 601 25.15 -13.75 12.36
N ASN A 602 23.90 -13.31 12.47
CA ASN A 602 23.04 -13.61 13.60
C ASN A 602 21.58 -13.71 13.13
N SER A 603 20.92 -14.76 13.53
CA SER A 603 19.48 -14.97 13.29
C SER A 603 18.91 -15.84 14.37
N TYR A 604 17.63 -15.66 14.68
CA TYR A 604 16.95 -16.50 15.65
C TYR A 604 15.62 -17.02 15.16
N HIS A 605 15.21 -18.15 15.73
CA HIS A 605 13.91 -18.76 15.49
C HIS A 605 13.21 -18.97 16.83
N ILE A 606 11.95 -18.50 16.92
CA ILE A 606 11.12 -18.63 18.13
C ILE A 606 10.08 -19.71 17.94
N SER A 607 9.90 -20.54 18.95
CA SER A 607 8.79 -21.47 19.07
C SER A 607 8.20 -21.39 20.48
N LEU A 608 6.87 -21.40 20.57
CA LEU A 608 6.13 -21.32 21.81
C LEU A 608 5.51 -22.65 22.15
N ASN A 609 5.58 -23.02 23.43
CA ASN A 609 4.87 -24.15 23.99
C ASN A 609 4.09 -23.69 25.22
N THR A 610 2.79 -23.85 25.18
CA THR A 610 1.89 -23.45 26.27
C THR A 610 1.44 -24.67 27.07
N SER A 611 1.35 -24.56 28.39
CA SER A 611 0.90 -25.62 29.26
C SER A 611 -0.45 -25.29 29.92
N ASP A 612 -1.16 -26.29 30.42
CA ASP A 612 -2.46 -26.16 31.08
C ASP A 612 -2.45 -25.17 32.27
N ASN A 613 -1.26 -24.86 32.83
CA ASN A 613 -1.08 -23.89 33.92
C ASN A 613 -0.74 -22.48 33.46
N ASP A 614 -1.04 -22.13 32.21
CA ASP A 614 -0.68 -20.85 31.59
C ASP A 614 0.85 -20.54 31.58
N SER A 615 1.71 -21.53 31.83
CA SER A 615 3.17 -21.35 31.66
C SER A 615 3.52 -21.34 30.19
N ILE A 616 4.24 -20.32 29.75
CA ILE A 616 4.66 -20.13 28.37
C ILE A 616 6.14 -20.39 28.27
N GLU A 617 6.52 -21.53 27.67
CA GLU A 617 7.90 -21.82 27.35
C GLU A 617 8.23 -21.21 25.98
N VAL A 618 9.13 -20.23 25.97
CA VAL A 618 9.62 -19.58 24.78
C VAL A 618 10.97 -20.18 24.44
N ARG A 619 10.99 -21.05 23.43
CA ARG A 619 12.23 -21.65 22.94
C ARG A 619 12.77 -20.82 21.81
N ILE A 620 14.03 -20.35 21.95
CA ILE A 620 14.71 -19.52 20.98
C ILE A 620 16.01 -20.25 20.57
N ILE A 621 16.18 -20.42 19.27
CA ILE A 621 17.38 -20.99 18.70
C ILE A 621 18.11 -19.90 17.90
N TYR A 622 19.26 -19.46 18.41
CA TYR A 622 20.13 -18.52 17.73
C TYR A 622 21.12 -19.26 16.85
N ARG A 623 21.30 -18.80 15.63
CA ARG A 623 22.25 -19.34 14.66
C ARG A 623 23.03 -18.22 14.02
N GLY A 624 24.37 -18.44 13.91
CA GLY A 624 25.19 -17.42 13.33
C GLY A 624 26.64 -17.85 13.07
N MET A 625 27.46 -16.84 12.78
CA MET A 625 28.89 -16.95 12.59
C MET A 625 29.58 -15.88 13.40
N ILE A 626 30.66 -16.23 14.06
CA ILE A 626 31.45 -15.33 14.88
C ILE A 626 32.95 -15.46 14.55
N SER A 627 33.61 -14.35 14.50
CA SER A 627 35.05 -14.25 14.26
C SER A 627 35.76 -13.74 15.52
N PRO A 628 36.71 -14.46 16.10
CA PRO A 628 37.45 -13.97 17.26
C PRO A 628 38.42 -12.83 16.84
N ILE A 629 38.49 -11.80 17.69
CA ILE A 629 39.42 -10.69 17.55
C ILE A 629 40.56 -10.92 18.53
N ASN A 630 41.74 -10.46 18.20
CA ASN A 630 42.93 -10.52 19.09
C ASN A 630 43.39 -11.93 19.54
N GLY A 631 43.13 -12.98 18.74
CA GLY A 631 43.71 -14.32 18.98
C GLY A 631 43.22 -15.02 20.26
N SER A 632 41.98 -14.73 20.68
CA SER A 632 41.36 -15.43 21.81
C SER A 632 41.20 -16.92 21.49
N ALA A 633 41.88 -17.77 22.28
CA ALA A 633 41.86 -19.22 22.14
C ALA A 633 40.62 -19.83 22.85
N ILE A 634 39.43 -19.46 22.41
CA ILE A 634 38.16 -20.01 22.90
C ILE A 634 37.70 -21.06 21.91
N ASP A 635 37.17 -22.17 22.42
CA ASP A 635 36.50 -23.15 21.57
C ASP A 635 35.04 -22.73 21.22
N GLU A 636 34.47 -23.33 20.18
CA GLU A 636 33.14 -23.04 19.70
C GLU A 636 32.03 -23.27 20.74
N ASN A 637 32.20 -24.29 21.60
CA ASN A 637 31.23 -24.63 22.64
C ASN A 637 31.27 -23.60 23.77
N GLU A 638 32.46 -23.16 24.19
CA GLU A 638 32.63 -22.15 25.22
C GLU A 638 32.04 -20.81 24.77
N ALA A 639 32.32 -20.40 23.52
CA ALA A 639 31.75 -19.20 22.94
C ALA A 639 30.19 -19.24 22.91
N ASN A 640 29.64 -20.38 22.47
CA ASN A 640 28.17 -20.57 22.46
C ASN A 640 27.56 -20.50 23.87
N GLU A 641 28.17 -21.09 24.89
CA GLU A 641 27.65 -20.98 26.25
C GLU A 641 27.73 -19.56 26.80
N LEU A 642 28.80 -18.79 26.50
CA LEU A 642 28.90 -17.39 26.90
C LEU A 642 27.80 -16.54 26.24
N ILE A 643 27.64 -16.67 24.94
CA ILE A 643 26.59 -15.96 24.17
C ILE A 643 25.20 -16.30 24.73
N LYS A 644 24.92 -17.57 25.00
CA LYS A 644 23.66 -18.03 25.56
C LYS A 644 23.36 -17.37 26.92
N VAL A 645 24.34 -17.29 27.80
CA VAL A 645 24.20 -16.67 29.12
C VAL A 645 23.91 -15.17 28.98
N VAL A 646 24.63 -14.47 28.10
CA VAL A 646 24.44 -13.06 27.83
C VAL A 646 23.04 -12.79 27.30
N ILE A 647 22.61 -13.52 26.29
CA ILE A 647 21.26 -13.36 25.70
C ILE A 647 20.17 -13.64 26.74
N TYR A 648 20.30 -14.74 27.50
CA TYR A 648 19.33 -15.10 28.52
C TYR A 648 19.17 -14.02 29.59
N ASN A 649 20.28 -13.53 30.13
CA ASN A 649 20.25 -12.51 31.17
C ASN A 649 19.62 -11.21 30.67
N ASN A 650 19.98 -10.78 29.46
CA ASN A 650 19.44 -9.55 28.87
C ASN A 650 17.94 -9.65 28.58
N LEU A 651 17.47 -10.73 27.93
CA LEU A 651 16.04 -10.93 27.69
C LEU A 651 15.24 -10.99 28.98
N ARG A 652 15.79 -11.61 30.01
CA ARG A 652 15.15 -11.72 31.33
C ARG A 652 15.08 -10.36 32.02
N THR A 653 16.19 -9.61 32.08
CA THR A 653 16.25 -8.26 32.67
C THR A 653 15.27 -7.32 31.96
N LEU A 654 15.27 -7.31 30.64
CA LEU A 654 14.33 -6.49 29.87
C LEU A 654 12.87 -6.82 30.17
N LEU A 655 12.55 -8.10 30.28
CA LEU A 655 11.17 -8.54 30.56
C LEU A 655 10.73 -8.25 32.00
N GLU A 656 11.60 -8.54 33.00
CA GLU A 656 11.27 -8.45 34.43
C GLU A 656 11.42 -7.02 35.00
N GLU A 657 12.48 -6.28 34.58
CA GLU A 657 12.79 -4.97 35.14
C GLU A 657 12.27 -3.81 34.30
N ASN A 658 12.28 -3.95 32.97
CA ASN A 658 11.86 -2.90 32.04
C ASN A 658 10.44 -3.11 31.49
N GLU A 659 9.79 -4.22 31.82
CA GLU A 659 8.47 -4.58 31.28
C GLU A 659 8.45 -4.53 29.73
N CYS A 660 9.52 -5.03 29.12
CA CYS A 660 9.80 -4.90 27.71
C CYS A 660 9.90 -6.27 27.04
N ASP A 661 9.03 -6.55 26.08
CA ASP A 661 9.06 -7.75 25.26
C ASP A 661 9.87 -7.49 23.98
N LEU A 662 11.20 -7.53 24.07
CA LEU A 662 12.13 -7.22 22.98
C LEU A 662 11.90 -8.07 21.73
N ILE A 663 11.59 -9.34 21.90
CA ILE A 663 11.43 -10.31 20.83
C ILE A 663 9.98 -10.54 20.41
N ASN A 664 9.08 -9.67 20.90
CA ASN A 664 7.65 -9.70 20.57
C ASN A 664 6.96 -11.07 20.82
N VAL A 665 7.20 -11.71 21.96
CA VAL A 665 6.59 -13.00 22.37
C VAL A 665 5.07 -12.94 22.27
N TYR A 666 4.46 -11.82 22.66
CA TYR A 666 3.02 -11.63 22.58
C TYR A 666 2.48 -11.79 21.15
N LYS A 667 3.20 -11.31 20.14
CA LYS A 667 2.87 -11.48 18.73
C LYS A 667 2.88 -12.96 18.35
N TYR A 668 3.90 -13.71 18.75
CA TYR A 668 3.98 -15.15 18.51
C TYR A 668 2.89 -15.93 19.24
N LEU A 669 2.54 -15.50 20.45
CA LEU A 669 1.48 -16.10 21.25
C LEU A 669 0.11 -15.99 20.55
N SER A 670 -0.15 -14.92 19.83
CA SER A 670 -1.40 -14.73 19.08
C SER A 670 -1.67 -15.85 18.07
N ALA A 671 -0.60 -16.41 17.51
CA ALA A 671 -0.67 -17.51 16.55
C ALA A 671 -0.63 -18.90 17.23
N ALA A 672 0.08 -19.03 18.37
CA ALA A 672 0.28 -20.31 19.05
C ALA A 672 -0.89 -20.68 19.95
N ASP A 673 -1.38 -19.76 20.77
CA ASP A 673 -2.47 -20.00 21.72
C ASP A 673 -3.39 -18.79 21.87
N ARG A 674 -4.51 -18.83 21.16
CA ARG A 674 -5.51 -17.76 21.18
C ARG A 674 -6.19 -17.57 22.53
N HIS A 675 -6.32 -18.62 23.35
CA HIS A 675 -6.99 -18.52 24.64
C HIS A 675 -6.14 -17.72 25.61
N ILE A 676 -4.86 -18.05 25.71
CA ILE A 676 -3.88 -17.33 26.55
C ILE A 676 -3.69 -15.90 26.02
N TYR A 677 -3.55 -15.72 24.70
CA TYR A 677 -3.48 -14.41 24.07
C TYR A 677 -4.62 -13.48 24.51
N LYS A 678 -5.88 -13.94 24.43
CA LYS A 678 -7.05 -13.14 24.83
C LYS A 678 -7.13 -12.91 26.32
N LYS A 679 -6.72 -13.88 27.13
CA LYS A 679 -6.74 -13.81 28.58
C LYS A 679 -5.85 -12.68 29.12
N TYR A 680 -4.70 -12.46 28.48
CA TYR A 680 -3.71 -11.48 28.90
C TYR A 680 -3.67 -10.21 28.02
N ASN A 681 -4.65 -10.02 27.12
CA ASN A 681 -4.70 -8.84 26.24
C ASN A 681 -4.75 -7.51 27.00
N ASP A 682 -5.43 -7.48 28.15
CA ASP A 682 -5.63 -6.29 28.95
C ASP A 682 -4.63 -6.17 30.13
N ASP A 683 -3.81 -7.20 30.38
CA ASP A 683 -2.83 -7.22 31.47
C ASP A 683 -1.58 -8.02 31.06
N ARG A 684 -0.70 -7.37 30.33
CA ARG A 684 0.54 -7.96 29.81
C ARG A 684 1.59 -8.20 30.87
N HIS A 685 1.57 -7.45 31.96
CA HIS A 685 2.50 -7.65 33.06
C HIS A 685 2.37 -9.06 33.63
N LYS A 686 1.13 -9.54 33.87
CA LYS A 686 0.88 -10.91 34.31
C LYS A 686 1.30 -11.97 33.28
N LEU A 687 1.31 -11.62 31.98
CA LEU A 687 1.83 -12.49 30.95
C LEU A 687 3.33 -12.68 31.10
N TYR A 688 4.06 -11.59 31.30
CA TYR A 688 5.52 -11.61 31.41
C TYR A 688 6.00 -12.50 32.56
N GLU A 689 5.30 -12.54 33.68
CA GLU A 689 5.58 -13.45 34.80
C GLU A 689 5.45 -14.94 34.44
N LYS A 690 4.74 -15.28 33.36
CA LYS A 690 4.50 -16.66 32.93
C LYS A 690 5.50 -17.14 31.88
N ILE A 691 6.31 -16.24 31.33
CA ILE A 691 7.28 -16.53 30.27
C ILE A 691 8.53 -17.18 30.87
N LYS A 692 8.94 -18.29 30.27
CA LYS A 692 10.21 -18.97 30.56
C LYS A 692 11.01 -19.12 29.28
N PHE A 693 12.19 -18.51 29.22
CA PHE A 693 13.09 -18.63 28.09
C PHE A 693 13.91 -19.93 28.14
N VAL A 694 13.95 -20.63 27.00
CA VAL A 694 14.85 -21.77 26.74
C VAL A 694 15.68 -21.40 25.52
N ILE A 695 16.92 -21.00 25.74
CA ILE A 695 17.82 -20.50 24.70
C ILE A 695 18.79 -21.61 24.28
N GLN A 696 18.92 -21.78 22.97
CA GLN A 696 19.94 -22.61 22.32
C GLN A 696 20.75 -21.74 21.35
N THR A 697 22.05 -21.92 21.33
CA THR A 697 22.99 -21.19 20.47
C THR A 697 23.77 -22.16 19.60
N GLU A 698 23.85 -21.85 18.31
CA GLU A 698 24.50 -22.65 17.26
C GLU A 698 25.39 -21.72 16.39
N TYR A 699 26.30 -20.97 17.05
CA TYR A 699 27.27 -20.11 16.34
C TYR A 699 28.48 -20.94 15.92
N LYS A 700 28.95 -20.71 14.70
CA LYS A 700 30.18 -21.28 14.17
C LYS A 700 31.33 -20.28 14.27
N LEU A 701 32.44 -20.74 14.77
CA LEU A 701 33.71 -19.99 14.76
C LEU A 701 34.30 -19.98 13.37
N ILE A 702 34.55 -18.78 12.83
CA ILE A 702 35.30 -18.58 11.60
C ILE A 702 36.75 -18.28 12.01
N SER A 703 37.69 -19.14 11.62
CA SER A 703 39.11 -18.81 11.77
C SER A 703 39.45 -17.70 10.79
N THR A 704 39.81 -16.52 11.31
CA THR A 704 40.52 -15.51 10.50
C THR A 704 41.86 -16.09 10.05
N CYS A 705 41.98 -16.42 8.75
CA CYS A 705 43.24 -16.76 8.14
C CYS A 705 44.18 -15.58 8.09
#